data_c9f9917889c48f12743c87a3ac517cc9
#
_entry.id   c9f9917889c48f12743c87a3ac517cc9
#
_cell.length_a   1.000
_cell.length_b   1.000
_cell.length_c   1.000
_cell.angle_alpha   90.00
_cell.angle_beta   90.00
_cell.angle_gamma   90.00
#
_symmetry.space_group_name_H-M   'P 1'
#
loop_
_entity.id
_entity.type
_entity.pdbx_description
1 polymer ?
#
loop_
_entity_poly.entity_id
_entity_poly.type
_entity_poly.pdbx_seq_one_letter_code
_entity_poly.pdbx_strand_id
1 'polypeptide(L)'
;MKALQILLLFCAAVLHGQYSGWSSFYSFDQITSVHSGGDGQVYGVAENSVFSYDPSANEVVPITTVDGLIGDEIYALTVTDNFMVVGYGNGMIGIHKLMDGSVILDSSIQRNLSIETKDKTIHSFLVDDQTLYLSAGYGISIYDLSTNRFIDSYFFGVGNSAIQVNQIALVGEFLYAATEEGLYKANTNDPNLVLESAWNKIADGQWKSVGLVNNVILGVVQSGSQVICYGLTDDVVTEYHRDNGMLLGVEVTESELVLSFSNTILAFDDSLSIRSLASASGSLNGQRFTSATTLGNELFVGTSGGGLFLHNPSETRVVSPSGPLMNNIFEISVLPNEELWIAHGAFSRYYNPYPLNAYGVSHRTGRNWQNLPYSSLLGARSIVSVVPNPTNPSQVFACAMHHGLLEINDGLVTNLWNQTNSGLESLDPIELNENPNYRSVRIRDVAFDSEGSMWSITSFVGKGLKKRTVNGDWESIDLSGLIPVNQASGYSKLVISPNDEVYFGSALFGLIGYAEINGTPVLRSIDVADNLPTVDVRSVALDFDDNLWIGTTEGLRVLYNASRLFTQSDISASTLILDEGGNVGELLANQFINAIEVDGNNQKWVATDGAGVFLFAEDGKRTLQHFTKDNSPLPTNSIRSLAYEPQSGKIYMGTPNGLVAFQGNAYAPSENLKEVEVYPNPIRPNYTGLLTVRGLQSDCVVKITDIVGNAVFETTTTGGSIQWDLRSFSGERVRSGVYLIFMTTNDGLESAVEKVMIIN
;
A
#
# COMPACT_ATOMS: atom_id res chain seq x y z
N MET A 1 -50.29 24.84 -20.34
CA MET A 1 -49.20 25.19 -19.41
C MET A 1 -48.52 23.90 -19.04
N LYS A 2 -47.39 23.62 -19.70
CA LYS A 2 -46.57 22.43 -19.43
C LYS A 2 -45.49 22.89 -18.45
N ALA A 3 -45.48 22.31 -17.25
CA ALA A 3 -44.45 22.51 -16.26
C ALA A 3 -43.16 21.82 -16.74
N LEU A 4 -42.13 22.60 -16.92
CA LEU A 4 -40.77 22.15 -17.21
C LEU A 4 -40.15 21.72 -15.87
N GLN A 5 -40.07 20.43 -15.62
CA GLN A 5 -39.26 19.88 -14.53
C GLN A 5 -37.79 20.00 -14.94
N ILE A 6 -37.11 20.93 -14.34
CA ILE A 6 -35.65 21.02 -14.39
C ILE A 6 -35.12 19.92 -13.47
N LEU A 7 -34.61 18.85 -14.08
CA LEU A 7 -33.85 17.81 -13.42
C LEU A 7 -32.45 18.43 -13.07
N LEU A 8 -32.30 18.89 -11.86
CA LEU A 8 -30.98 19.21 -11.32
C LEU A 8 -30.23 17.87 -11.14
N LEU A 9 -29.38 17.51 -12.12
CA LEU A 9 -28.31 16.56 -11.91
C LEU A 9 -27.35 17.20 -10.93
N PHE A 10 -27.41 16.78 -9.68
CA PHE A 10 -26.26 16.85 -8.79
C PHE A 10 -25.20 15.94 -9.39
N CYS A 11 -24.24 16.51 -10.10
CA CYS A 11 -22.96 15.87 -10.29
C CYS A 11 -22.35 15.76 -8.89
N ALA A 12 -22.36 14.56 -8.31
CA ALA A 12 -21.42 14.21 -7.29
C ALA A 12 -20.04 14.59 -7.86
N ALA A 13 -19.36 15.55 -7.24
CA ALA A 13 -17.99 15.86 -7.55
C ALA A 13 -17.21 14.62 -7.14
N VAL A 14 -16.97 13.72 -8.10
CA VAL A 14 -15.98 12.67 -7.96
C VAL A 14 -14.69 13.44 -7.69
N LEU A 15 -14.18 13.35 -6.48
CA LEU A 15 -12.82 13.76 -6.14
C LEU A 15 -11.93 13.12 -7.20
N HIS A 16 -11.49 13.92 -8.17
CA HIS A 16 -10.53 13.47 -9.16
C HIS A 16 -9.23 13.33 -8.37
N GLY A 17 -8.73 12.11 -8.23
CA GLY A 17 -7.49 11.84 -7.53
C GLY A 17 -6.41 12.83 -7.98
N GLN A 18 -5.66 13.36 -7.05
CA GLN A 18 -4.60 14.35 -7.29
C GLN A 18 -3.57 13.82 -8.29
N TYR A 19 -3.43 12.49 -8.37
CA TYR A 19 -2.49 11.79 -9.22
C TYR A 19 -3.17 10.98 -10.31
N SER A 20 -3.25 11.53 -11.51
CA SER A 20 -3.77 10.83 -12.69
C SER A 20 -2.95 9.57 -13.00
N GLY A 21 -3.63 8.47 -13.30
CA GLY A 21 -3.00 7.19 -13.64
C GLY A 21 -2.63 6.31 -12.45
N TRP A 22 -2.89 6.74 -11.23
CA TRP A 22 -2.70 5.94 -10.03
C TRP A 22 -4.02 5.41 -9.48
N SER A 23 -3.95 4.27 -8.82
CA SER A 23 -5.03 3.69 -8.02
C SER A 23 -4.44 3.07 -6.74
N SER A 24 -5.26 2.95 -5.72
CA SER A 24 -4.86 2.48 -4.40
C SER A 24 -5.82 1.43 -3.87
N PHE A 25 -5.30 0.54 -3.03
CA PHE A 25 -6.04 -0.56 -2.44
C PHE A 25 -5.63 -0.68 -0.97
N TYR A 26 -6.47 -0.14 -0.09
CA TYR A 26 -6.22 -0.13 1.35
C TYR A 26 -7.20 -1.06 2.08
N SER A 27 -6.75 -1.56 3.21
CA SER A 27 -7.61 -2.23 4.19
C SER A 27 -8.34 -1.18 5.02
N PHE A 28 -9.63 -1.39 5.22
CA PHE A 28 -10.47 -0.59 6.10
C PHE A 28 -11.11 -1.44 7.20
N ASP A 29 -10.50 -2.59 7.51
CA ASP A 29 -11.01 -3.51 8.54
C ASP A 29 -10.59 -3.08 9.96
N GLN A 30 -9.45 -2.39 10.10
CA GLN A 30 -8.96 -1.88 11.38
C GLN A 30 -9.25 -0.40 11.53
N ILE A 31 -10.35 -0.07 12.16
CA ILE A 31 -10.74 1.32 12.44
C ILE A 31 -10.01 1.81 13.69
N THR A 32 -9.31 2.92 13.60
CA THR A 32 -8.62 3.57 14.73
C THR A 32 -9.46 4.65 15.38
N SER A 33 -10.17 5.46 14.57
CA SER A 33 -11.12 6.46 15.06
C SER A 33 -12.30 6.66 14.11
N VAL A 34 -13.41 7.16 14.65
CA VAL A 34 -14.64 7.45 13.91
C VAL A 34 -15.12 8.84 14.31
N HIS A 35 -15.43 9.68 13.32
CA HIS A 35 -15.82 11.08 13.54
C HIS A 35 -17.08 11.44 12.74
N SER A 36 -17.94 12.26 13.31
CA SER A 36 -19.03 12.91 12.57
C SER A 36 -18.51 14.21 11.93
N GLY A 37 -18.71 14.37 10.62
CA GLY A 37 -18.38 15.60 9.90
C GLY A 37 -19.47 16.66 10.00
N GLY A 38 -19.08 17.95 9.91
CA GLY A 38 -20.01 19.08 9.78
C GLY A 38 -20.87 19.00 8.51
N ASP A 39 -20.39 18.30 7.50
CA ASP A 39 -21.07 18.06 6.22
C ASP A 39 -22.16 16.96 6.28
N GLY A 40 -22.42 16.40 7.47
CA GLY A 40 -23.42 15.36 7.69
C GLY A 40 -23.00 13.96 7.24
N GLN A 41 -21.72 13.75 7.00
CA GLN A 41 -21.13 12.42 6.74
C GLN A 41 -20.45 11.87 7.99
N VAL A 42 -20.15 10.57 7.97
CA VAL A 42 -19.33 9.91 8.98
C VAL A 42 -17.99 9.50 8.36
N TYR A 43 -16.92 9.79 9.09
CA TYR A 43 -15.55 9.52 8.66
C TYR A 43 -14.93 8.43 9.52
N GLY A 44 -14.43 7.36 8.87
CA GLY A 44 -13.63 6.33 9.54
C GLY A 44 -12.16 6.50 9.18
N VAL A 45 -11.31 6.46 10.20
CA VAL A 45 -9.86 6.40 10.04
C VAL A 45 -9.41 4.97 10.18
N ALA A 46 -8.67 4.47 9.20
CA ALA A 46 -8.12 3.12 9.18
C ALA A 46 -6.59 3.20 8.99
N GLU A 47 -5.86 3.20 10.10
CA GLU A 47 -4.39 3.33 10.14
C GLU A 47 -3.87 4.57 9.41
N ASN A 48 -3.62 4.49 8.12
CA ASN A 48 -3.04 5.54 7.28
C ASN A 48 -3.96 5.98 6.13
N SER A 49 -5.23 5.66 6.21
CA SER A 49 -6.27 6.01 5.23
C SER A 49 -7.54 6.46 5.94
N VAL A 50 -8.38 7.16 5.20
CA VAL A 50 -9.69 7.66 5.66
C VAL A 50 -10.75 7.21 4.66
N PHE A 51 -11.97 7.10 5.08
CA PHE A 51 -13.12 7.03 4.19
C PHE A 51 -14.28 7.83 4.76
N SER A 52 -15.13 8.34 3.88
CA SER A 52 -16.40 8.93 4.27
C SER A 52 -17.56 7.97 3.97
N TYR A 53 -18.57 8.01 4.79
CA TYR A 53 -19.87 7.38 4.57
C TYR A 53 -20.96 8.43 4.62
N ASP A 54 -21.72 8.56 3.53
CA ASP A 54 -22.92 9.40 3.45
C ASP A 54 -24.17 8.55 3.75
N PRO A 55 -24.80 8.73 4.93
CA PRO A 55 -26.01 7.97 5.27
C PRO A 55 -27.19 8.27 4.35
N SER A 56 -27.27 9.47 3.77
CA SER A 56 -28.38 9.90 2.91
C SER A 56 -28.31 9.26 1.53
N ALA A 57 -27.13 9.11 0.96
CA ALA A 57 -26.87 8.47 -0.32
C ALA A 57 -26.56 6.97 -0.18
N ASN A 58 -26.25 6.51 1.04
CA ASN A 58 -25.68 5.18 1.32
C ASN A 58 -24.44 4.92 0.46
N GLU A 59 -23.54 5.90 0.39
CA GLU A 59 -22.35 5.89 -0.42
C GLU A 59 -21.11 5.90 0.49
N VAL A 60 -20.09 5.12 0.10
CA VAL A 60 -18.80 5.04 0.78
C VAL A 60 -17.71 5.48 -0.17
N VAL A 61 -16.88 6.44 0.25
CA VAL A 61 -15.79 6.98 -0.57
C VAL A 61 -14.47 6.83 0.19
N PRO A 62 -13.53 6.01 -0.29
CA PRO A 62 -12.17 5.93 0.28
C PRO A 62 -11.38 7.19 -0.06
N ILE A 63 -10.55 7.65 0.88
CA ILE A 63 -9.62 8.77 0.77
C ILE A 63 -8.23 8.24 1.16
N THR A 64 -7.30 8.28 0.21
CA THR A 64 -6.02 7.58 0.32
C THR A 64 -4.86 8.47 -0.15
N THR A 65 -3.68 7.88 -0.35
CA THR A 65 -2.53 8.62 -0.90
C THR A 65 -2.76 9.13 -2.32
N VAL A 66 -3.63 8.51 -3.10
CA VAL A 66 -4.04 9.01 -4.42
C VAL A 66 -4.82 10.32 -4.30
N ASP A 67 -5.50 10.51 -3.19
CA ASP A 67 -6.31 11.70 -2.88
C ASP A 67 -5.53 12.72 -2.04
N GLY A 68 -4.22 12.50 -1.83
CA GLY A 68 -3.31 13.44 -1.18
C GLY A 68 -3.00 13.18 0.30
N LEU A 69 -3.38 12.02 0.87
CA LEU A 69 -2.81 11.58 2.15
C LEU A 69 -1.33 11.21 1.98
N ILE A 70 -0.53 11.25 3.05
CA ILE A 70 0.92 11.00 2.97
C ILE A 70 1.31 9.54 3.22
N GLY A 71 0.36 8.66 3.56
CA GLY A 71 0.61 7.24 3.83
C GLY A 71 1.21 6.92 5.21
N ASP A 72 1.44 7.92 6.04
CA ASP A 72 1.82 7.75 7.45
C ASP A 72 0.57 7.53 8.32
N GLU A 73 0.74 6.98 9.53
CA GLU A 73 -0.35 6.73 10.48
C GLU A 73 -1.05 8.03 10.88
N ILE A 74 -2.38 8.02 10.85
CA ILE A 74 -3.25 9.16 11.17
C ILE A 74 -3.63 9.09 12.65
N TYR A 75 -3.37 10.17 13.36
CA TYR A 75 -3.65 10.29 14.80
C TYR A 75 -4.83 11.22 15.11
N ALA A 76 -5.10 12.19 14.24
CA ALA A 76 -6.18 13.13 14.41
C ALA A 76 -6.90 13.42 13.09
N LEU A 77 -8.20 13.54 13.15
CA LEU A 77 -9.06 13.96 12.04
C LEU A 77 -10.11 14.94 12.56
N THR A 78 -10.38 15.99 11.80
CA THR A 78 -11.58 16.81 11.95
C THR A 78 -12.13 17.19 10.60
N VAL A 79 -13.46 17.27 10.50
CA VAL A 79 -14.14 17.61 9.25
C VAL A 79 -15.19 18.67 9.50
N THR A 80 -15.08 19.78 8.78
CA THR A 80 -16.07 20.85 8.72
C THR A 80 -16.75 20.86 7.36
N ASP A 81 -17.71 21.77 7.13
CA ASP A 81 -18.35 21.94 5.82
C ASP A 81 -17.36 22.23 4.67
N ASN A 82 -16.19 22.79 4.99
CA ASN A 82 -15.24 23.28 3.99
C ASN A 82 -13.91 22.51 3.94
N PHE A 83 -13.52 21.89 5.04
CA PHE A 83 -12.19 21.30 5.21
C PHE A 83 -12.27 19.94 5.90
N MET A 84 -11.46 19.00 5.42
CA MET A 84 -11.02 17.84 6.19
C MET A 84 -9.55 18.09 6.59
N VAL A 85 -9.24 18.06 7.87
CA VAL A 85 -7.87 18.25 8.39
C VAL A 85 -7.39 16.97 9.04
N VAL A 86 -6.22 16.51 8.61
CA VAL A 86 -5.58 15.26 9.03
C VAL A 86 -4.29 15.57 9.77
N GLY A 87 -4.09 14.97 10.93
CA GLY A 87 -2.89 15.11 11.76
C GLY A 87 -2.12 13.79 11.88
N TYR A 88 -0.81 13.89 11.74
CA TYR A 88 0.09 12.75 11.74
C TYR A 88 1.02 12.74 12.97
N GLY A 89 1.57 11.54 13.28
CA GLY A 89 2.48 11.35 14.41
C GLY A 89 3.80 12.10 14.31
N ASN A 90 4.20 12.49 13.11
CA ASN A 90 5.43 13.24 12.86
C ASN A 90 5.27 14.78 12.93
N GLY A 91 4.06 15.28 13.22
CA GLY A 91 3.73 16.69 13.27
C GLY A 91 3.38 17.33 11.92
N MET A 92 3.25 16.56 10.86
CA MET A 92 2.67 17.03 9.61
C MET A 92 1.16 17.18 9.75
N ILE A 93 0.59 18.13 9.00
CA ILE A 93 -0.85 18.23 8.80
C ILE A 93 -1.21 18.25 7.33
N GLY A 94 -2.33 17.63 6.99
CA GLY A 94 -2.95 17.69 5.67
C GLY A 94 -4.28 18.42 5.74
N ILE A 95 -4.45 19.47 4.92
CA ILE A 95 -5.69 20.25 4.84
C ILE A 95 -6.30 19.99 3.45
N HIS A 96 -7.37 19.23 3.42
CA HIS A 96 -8.12 18.92 2.22
C HIS A 96 -9.31 19.87 2.10
N LYS A 97 -9.34 20.69 1.05
CA LYS A 97 -10.47 21.60 0.78
C LYS A 97 -11.58 20.83 0.08
N LEU A 98 -12.72 20.69 0.73
CA LEU A 98 -13.83 19.87 0.21
C LEU A 98 -14.50 20.47 -1.03
N MET A 99 -14.42 21.79 -1.23
CA MET A 99 -15.06 22.48 -2.36
C MET A 99 -14.36 22.26 -3.70
N ASP A 100 -13.01 22.24 -3.73
CA ASP A 100 -12.21 22.19 -4.97
C ASP A 100 -11.26 20.98 -5.03
N GLY A 101 -11.25 20.16 -3.98
CA GLY A 101 -10.41 18.97 -3.87
C GLY A 101 -8.90 19.26 -3.74
N SER A 102 -8.50 20.53 -3.52
CA SER A 102 -7.09 20.87 -3.33
C SER A 102 -6.60 20.43 -1.96
N VAL A 103 -5.33 20.02 -1.89
CA VAL A 103 -4.69 19.55 -0.67
C VAL A 103 -3.47 20.40 -0.35
N ILE A 104 -3.34 20.80 0.89
CA ILE A 104 -2.17 21.52 1.44
C ILE A 104 -1.52 20.61 2.46
N LEU A 105 -0.25 20.26 2.24
CA LEU A 105 0.57 19.55 3.21
C LEU A 105 1.51 20.54 3.90
N ASP A 106 1.41 20.64 5.21
CA ASP A 106 2.28 21.53 5.99
C ASP A 106 3.18 20.70 6.94
N SER A 107 4.47 20.88 6.81
CA SER A 107 5.52 20.23 7.59
C SER A 107 6.23 21.18 8.57
N SER A 108 5.67 22.34 8.84
CA SER A 108 6.30 23.37 9.68
C SER A 108 6.61 22.85 11.08
N ILE A 109 5.69 22.14 11.73
CA ILE A 109 5.92 21.52 13.04
C ILE A 109 6.99 20.42 12.93
N GLN A 110 6.91 19.56 11.91
CA GLN A 110 7.89 18.50 11.69
C GLN A 110 9.31 19.05 11.59
N ARG A 111 9.49 20.15 10.85
CA ARG A 111 10.81 20.78 10.59
C ARG A 111 11.28 21.69 11.70
N ASN A 112 10.42 22.07 12.64
CA ASN A 112 10.77 23.01 13.69
C ASN A 112 11.72 22.36 14.71
N LEU A 113 12.97 22.86 14.74
CA LEU A 113 14.01 22.40 15.66
C LEU A 113 13.84 22.94 17.10
N SER A 114 13.01 23.99 17.29
CA SER A 114 12.73 24.56 18.61
C SER A 114 11.72 23.73 19.39
N ILE A 115 10.92 22.92 18.71
CA ILE A 115 10.02 21.97 19.34
C ILE A 115 10.85 20.71 19.59
N GLU A 116 11.35 20.58 20.85
CA GLU A 116 12.19 19.43 21.20
C GLU A 116 11.45 18.11 20.99
N THR A 117 11.94 17.43 20.22
CA THR A 117 12.26 16.14 19.64
C THR A 117 11.49 14.91 20.09
N LYS A 118 10.64 14.90 21.08
CA LYS A 118 10.12 13.63 21.60
C LYS A 118 8.70 13.28 21.16
N ASP A 119 7.84 14.25 21.04
CA ASP A 119 6.48 13.97 20.58
C ASP A 119 5.90 15.16 19.81
N LYS A 120 5.85 15.03 18.50
CA LYS A 120 5.19 15.97 17.58
C LYS A 120 3.81 15.48 17.14
N THR A 121 3.34 14.40 17.72
CA THR A 121 2.06 13.79 17.37
C THR A 121 0.94 14.80 17.58
N ILE A 122 0.10 14.93 16.54
CA ILE A 122 -1.11 15.74 16.62
C ILE A 122 -2.23 14.83 17.16
N HIS A 123 -2.77 15.17 18.33
CA HIS A 123 -3.76 14.36 19.03
C HIS A 123 -5.20 14.73 18.72
N SER A 124 -5.49 16.01 18.51
CA SER A 124 -6.83 16.47 18.14
C SER A 124 -6.80 17.84 17.48
N PHE A 125 -7.93 18.22 16.92
CA PHE A 125 -8.16 19.53 16.32
C PHE A 125 -9.41 20.18 16.92
N LEU A 126 -9.38 21.53 16.98
CA LEU A 126 -10.53 22.37 17.20
C LEU A 126 -10.54 23.46 16.12
N VAL A 127 -11.62 23.58 15.40
CA VAL A 127 -11.80 24.62 14.38
C VAL A 127 -12.77 25.68 14.91
N ASP A 128 -12.33 26.95 14.91
CA ASP A 128 -13.14 28.11 15.22
C ASP A 128 -13.03 29.11 14.07
N ASP A 129 -14.04 29.14 13.20
CA ASP A 129 -14.08 29.87 11.92
C ASP A 129 -12.86 29.55 11.04
N GLN A 130 -11.89 30.44 10.93
CA GLN A 130 -10.65 30.24 10.14
C GLN A 130 -9.45 29.87 11.02
N THR A 131 -9.63 29.73 12.32
CA THR A 131 -8.57 29.37 13.25
C THR A 131 -8.63 27.88 13.58
N LEU A 132 -7.53 27.20 13.33
CA LEU A 132 -7.36 25.79 13.70
C LEU A 132 -6.41 25.71 14.90
N TYR A 133 -6.91 25.18 16.00
CA TYR A 133 -6.10 24.81 17.16
C TYR A 133 -5.71 23.33 17.05
N LEU A 134 -4.42 23.04 17.24
CA LEU A 134 -3.86 21.69 17.21
C LEU A 134 -3.40 21.30 18.60
N SER A 135 -3.96 20.24 19.15
CA SER A 135 -3.43 19.61 20.37
C SER A 135 -2.29 18.69 20.00
N ALA A 136 -1.15 18.84 20.64
CA ALA A 136 0.05 18.08 20.31
C ALA A 136 0.81 17.57 21.55
N GLY A 137 1.75 16.66 21.34
CA GLY A 137 2.58 16.11 22.41
C GLY A 137 3.47 17.12 23.13
N TYR A 138 3.62 18.33 22.59
CA TYR A 138 4.39 19.43 23.18
C TYR A 138 3.52 20.59 23.71
N GLY A 139 2.21 20.60 23.45
CA GLY A 139 1.32 21.71 23.79
C GLY A 139 0.27 21.98 22.73
N ILE A 140 -0.01 23.27 22.43
CA ILE A 140 -1.01 23.69 21.45
C ILE A 140 -0.34 24.54 20.38
N SER A 141 -0.66 24.29 19.10
CA SER A 141 -0.33 25.20 17.99
C SER A 141 -1.58 25.80 17.38
N ILE A 142 -1.43 26.99 16.82
CA ILE A 142 -2.51 27.73 16.16
C ILE A 142 -2.15 27.94 14.70
N TYR A 143 -3.09 27.59 13.84
CA TYR A 143 -2.95 27.69 12.40
C TYR A 143 -4.11 28.49 11.79
N ASP A 144 -3.81 29.38 10.85
CA ASP A 144 -4.79 30.15 10.10
C ASP A 144 -5.08 29.46 8.77
N LEU A 145 -6.29 28.94 8.63
CA LEU A 145 -6.77 28.23 7.44
C LEU A 145 -6.94 29.16 6.22
N SER A 146 -7.11 30.48 6.44
CA SER A 146 -7.26 31.46 5.35
C SER A 146 -5.93 31.78 4.67
N THR A 147 -4.87 31.92 5.47
CA THR A 147 -3.52 32.24 5.00
C THR A 147 -2.62 31.01 4.85
N ASN A 148 -3.07 29.85 5.34
CA ASN A 148 -2.33 28.59 5.38
C ASN A 148 -0.99 28.74 6.12
N ARG A 149 -1.00 29.27 7.34
CA ARG A 149 0.20 29.52 8.14
C ARG A 149 -0.01 29.25 9.61
N PHE A 150 1.03 28.76 10.27
CA PHE A 150 1.10 28.77 11.72
C PHE A 150 1.21 30.21 12.25
N ILE A 151 0.39 30.52 13.27
CA ILE A 151 0.34 31.83 13.93
C ILE A 151 1.21 31.81 15.17
N ASP A 152 0.99 30.83 16.06
CA ASP A 152 1.62 30.74 17.36
C ASP A 152 1.67 29.30 17.89
N SER A 153 2.39 29.09 19.02
CA SER A 153 2.40 27.84 19.76
C SER A 153 2.48 28.09 21.25
N TYR A 154 1.62 27.41 22.00
CA TYR A 154 1.55 27.49 23.46
C TYR A 154 2.19 26.24 24.06
N PHE A 155 3.23 26.42 24.85
CA PHE A 155 3.96 25.31 25.49
C PHE A 155 3.53 25.24 26.96
N PHE A 156 3.16 24.02 27.37
CA PHE A 156 2.84 23.70 28.75
C PHE A 156 4.06 23.05 29.41
N GLY A 157 4.29 23.40 30.70
CA GLY A 157 5.33 22.79 31.51
C GLY A 157 6.44 23.74 31.94
N VAL A 158 6.99 23.51 33.16
CA VAL A 158 8.01 24.35 33.78
C VAL A 158 9.37 24.10 33.14
N GLY A 159 10.06 25.14 32.70
CA GLY A 159 11.46 25.10 32.32
C GLY A 159 11.82 24.25 31.09
N ASN A 160 11.04 24.33 30.01
CA ASN A 160 11.15 23.55 28.78
C ASN A 160 10.68 22.08 28.87
N SER A 161 9.94 21.67 29.89
CA SER A 161 9.21 20.41 29.82
C SER A 161 7.97 20.58 28.92
N ALA A 162 7.74 19.63 28.02
CA ALA A 162 6.54 19.57 27.21
C ALA A 162 5.47 18.75 27.93
N ILE A 163 4.26 19.30 28.07
CA ILE A 163 3.09 18.55 28.54
C ILE A 163 2.21 18.26 27.33
N GLN A 164 1.89 16.99 27.14
CA GLN A 164 0.99 16.55 26.09
C GLN A 164 -0.41 17.10 26.33
N VAL A 165 -0.97 17.70 25.29
CA VAL A 165 -2.36 18.12 25.22
C VAL A 165 -3.13 17.11 24.37
N ASN A 166 -4.13 16.46 24.98
CA ASN A 166 -4.93 15.44 24.33
C ASN A 166 -6.10 16.03 23.53
N GLN A 167 -6.77 17.04 24.10
CA GLN A 167 -7.90 17.72 23.46
C GLN A 167 -8.08 19.13 23.99
N ILE A 168 -8.69 20.00 23.18
CA ILE A 168 -9.02 21.37 23.49
C ILE A 168 -10.52 21.60 23.28
N ALA A 169 -11.13 22.41 24.14
CA ALA A 169 -12.47 22.94 23.90
C ALA A 169 -12.47 24.47 24.05
N LEU A 170 -13.24 25.16 23.21
CA LEU A 170 -13.50 26.59 23.30
C LEU A 170 -14.91 26.81 23.82
N VAL A 171 -15.03 27.52 24.92
CA VAL A 171 -16.32 27.81 25.53
C VAL A 171 -16.40 29.35 25.87
N GLY A 172 -17.14 30.05 25.07
CA GLY A 172 -17.14 31.51 25.08
C GLY A 172 -15.75 32.08 24.78
N GLU A 173 -15.18 32.83 25.72
CA GLU A 173 -13.82 33.37 25.58
C GLU A 173 -12.74 32.52 26.26
N PHE A 174 -13.04 31.28 26.65
CA PHE A 174 -12.10 30.44 27.38
C PHE A 174 -11.74 29.16 26.59
N LEU A 175 -10.43 28.90 26.49
CA LEU A 175 -9.88 27.64 26.10
C LEU A 175 -9.72 26.71 27.31
N TYR A 176 -10.15 25.48 27.15
CA TYR A 176 -9.93 24.39 28.10
C TYR A 176 -9.01 23.39 27.45
N ALA A 177 -7.93 22.97 28.10
CA ALA A 177 -6.96 22.02 27.61
C ALA A 177 -6.91 20.78 28.51
N ALA A 178 -7.32 19.64 27.98
CA ALA A 178 -7.17 18.33 28.60
C ALA A 178 -5.76 17.82 28.39
N THR A 179 -4.98 17.65 29.46
CA THR A 179 -3.57 17.27 29.39
C THR A 179 -3.25 16.03 30.22
N GLU A 180 -2.07 15.46 30.02
CA GLU A 180 -1.58 14.33 30.84
C GLU A 180 -1.33 14.71 32.31
N GLU A 181 -1.29 16.00 32.66
CA GLU A 181 -1.04 16.47 34.03
C GLU A 181 -2.24 17.16 34.68
N GLY A 182 -3.26 17.51 33.93
CA GLY A 182 -4.43 18.20 34.46
C GLY A 182 -5.33 18.82 33.40
N LEU A 183 -6.40 19.45 33.87
CA LEU A 183 -7.25 20.30 33.06
C LEU A 183 -6.84 21.78 33.29
N TYR A 184 -6.50 22.46 32.22
CA TYR A 184 -6.11 23.87 32.25
C TYR A 184 -7.14 24.74 31.53
N LYS A 185 -7.24 26.03 31.97
CA LYS A 185 -8.12 27.04 31.38
C LYS A 185 -7.37 28.35 31.18
N ALA A 186 -7.58 28.97 30.02
CA ALA A 186 -7.05 30.32 29.75
C ALA A 186 -8.08 31.17 28.99
N ASN A 187 -7.98 32.50 29.11
CA ASN A 187 -8.81 33.42 28.33
C ASN A 187 -8.15 33.67 26.96
N THR A 188 -8.89 33.53 25.88
CA THR A 188 -8.38 33.72 24.50
C THR A 188 -7.90 35.15 24.23
N ASN A 189 -8.39 36.12 25.00
CA ASN A 189 -7.99 37.53 24.89
C ASN A 189 -6.72 37.87 25.69
N ASP A 190 -6.12 36.93 26.44
CA ASP A 190 -4.87 37.17 27.17
C ASP A 190 -3.70 37.24 26.17
N PRO A 191 -2.98 38.37 26.06
CA PRO A 191 -1.87 38.51 25.15
C PRO A 191 -0.65 37.63 25.51
N ASN A 192 -0.68 36.98 26.66
CA ASN A 192 0.42 36.16 27.18
C ASN A 192 0.13 34.66 27.12
N LEU A 193 -0.80 34.20 26.31
CA LEU A 193 -1.14 32.78 26.19
C LEU A 193 0.04 31.85 25.90
N VAL A 194 1.13 32.39 25.37
CA VAL A 194 2.41 31.68 25.17
C VAL A 194 3.06 31.28 26.50
N LEU A 195 2.73 32.00 27.59
CA LEU A 195 3.30 31.76 28.92
C LEU A 195 2.42 30.82 29.72
N GLU A 196 3.01 29.83 30.37
CA GLU A 196 2.32 28.91 31.29
C GLU A 196 1.48 29.65 32.35
N SER A 197 1.95 30.79 32.81
CA SER A 197 1.25 31.63 33.84
C SER A 197 -0.11 32.17 33.39
N ALA A 198 -0.42 32.20 32.11
CA ALA A 198 -1.73 32.56 31.57
C ALA A 198 -2.76 31.42 31.69
N TRP A 199 -2.31 30.22 31.99
CA TRP A 199 -3.14 29.03 32.10
C TRP A 199 -3.36 28.62 33.55
N ASN A 200 -4.62 28.63 33.96
CA ASN A 200 -5.01 28.22 35.30
C ASN A 200 -5.31 26.72 35.31
N LYS A 201 -4.59 25.97 36.12
CA LYS A 201 -4.90 24.56 36.36
C LYS A 201 -6.16 24.45 37.22
N ILE A 202 -7.21 23.82 36.64
CA ILE A 202 -8.52 23.64 37.30
C ILE A 202 -8.55 22.34 38.08
N ALA A 203 -7.98 21.28 37.56
CA ALA A 203 -7.98 19.96 38.16
C ALA A 203 -6.74 19.16 37.82
N ASP A 204 -6.30 18.28 38.71
CA ASP A 204 -5.25 17.32 38.49
C ASP A 204 -5.76 16.07 37.77
N GLY A 205 -4.84 15.27 37.23
CA GLY A 205 -5.14 13.98 36.60
C GLY A 205 -4.80 13.90 35.12
N GLN A 206 -4.89 12.70 34.54
CA GLN A 206 -4.68 12.46 33.12
C GLN A 206 -5.98 12.68 32.35
N TRP A 207 -6.21 13.89 31.93
CA TRP A 207 -7.40 14.23 31.16
C TRP A 207 -7.25 13.80 29.71
N LYS A 208 -8.13 12.89 29.27
CA LYS A 208 -8.13 12.35 27.91
C LYS A 208 -8.98 13.18 26.95
N SER A 209 -10.01 13.84 27.48
CA SER A 209 -10.94 14.63 26.68
C SER A 209 -11.53 15.78 27.50
N VAL A 210 -11.88 16.85 26.80
CA VAL A 210 -12.75 17.93 27.27
C VAL A 210 -13.56 18.46 26.09
N GLY A 211 -14.85 18.70 26.27
CA GLY A 211 -15.72 19.22 25.22
C GLY A 211 -16.99 19.83 25.73
N LEU A 212 -17.68 20.59 24.87
CA LEU A 212 -18.97 21.21 25.14
C LEU A 212 -20.08 20.33 24.53
N VAL A 213 -20.94 19.82 25.38
CA VAL A 213 -22.14 19.05 24.99
C VAL A 213 -23.36 19.90 25.33
N ASN A 214 -24.08 20.38 24.31
CA ASN A 214 -25.14 21.38 24.43
C ASN A 214 -24.68 22.66 25.19
N ASN A 215 -24.64 22.78 26.42
CA ASN A 215 -24.11 23.91 27.19
C ASN A 215 -23.36 23.47 28.44
N VAL A 216 -23.05 22.18 28.53
CA VAL A 216 -22.33 21.59 29.67
C VAL A 216 -20.93 21.19 29.23
N ILE A 217 -19.93 21.63 29.97
CA ILE A 217 -18.55 21.18 29.73
C ILE A 217 -18.37 19.80 30.36
N LEU A 218 -18.07 18.80 29.55
CA LEU A 218 -17.78 17.44 29.99
C LEU A 218 -16.31 17.11 29.76
N GLY A 219 -15.75 16.28 30.62
CA GLY A 219 -14.39 15.81 30.44
C GLY A 219 -14.18 14.42 31.02
N VAL A 220 -13.13 13.75 30.54
CA VAL A 220 -12.83 12.36 30.85
C VAL A 220 -11.41 12.22 31.36
N VAL A 221 -11.24 11.51 32.46
CA VAL A 221 -9.94 11.17 33.06
C VAL A 221 -9.75 9.67 33.03
N GLN A 222 -8.56 9.22 32.62
CA GLN A 222 -8.12 7.84 32.81
C GLN A 222 -7.17 7.79 34.01
N SER A 223 -7.50 7.02 35.02
CA SER A 223 -6.67 6.80 36.21
C SER A 223 -6.44 5.30 36.43
N GLY A 224 -5.33 4.78 35.94
CA GLY A 224 -5.09 3.34 35.89
C GLY A 224 -6.16 2.63 35.05
N SER A 225 -6.90 1.69 35.66
CA SER A 225 -8.01 0.99 35.02
C SER A 225 -9.37 1.68 35.21
N GLN A 226 -9.42 2.88 35.77
CA GLN A 226 -10.67 3.61 35.96
C GLN A 226 -10.82 4.76 34.96
N VAL A 227 -12.00 4.87 34.38
CA VAL A 227 -12.45 6.00 33.57
C VAL A 227 -13.45 6.79 34.38
N ILE A 228 -13.21 8.10 34.51
CA ILE A 228 -14.04 8.98 35.33
C ILE A 228 -14.54 10.11 34.44
N CYS A 229 -15.84 10.32 34.41
CA CYS A 229 -16.48 11.41 33.69
C CYS A 229 -16.82 12.54 34.66
N TYR A 230 -16.41 13.73 34.27
CA TYR A 230 -16.64 14.95 35.04
C TYR A 230 -17.47 15.95 34.24
N GLY A 231 -18.32 16.67 34.95
CA GLY A 231 -18.90 17.91 34.43
C GLY A 231 -18.29 19.12 35.12
N LEU A 232 -18.21 20.23 34.39
CA LEU A 232 -17.69 21.49 34.91
C LEU A 232 -18.78 22.55 34.94
N THR A 233 -18.95 23.18 36.10
CA THR A 233 -19.82 24.35 36.31
C THR A 233 -19.05 25.38 37.12
N ASP A 234 -18.87 26.59 36.62
CA ASP A 234 -18.12 27.65 37.28
C ASP A 234 -16.73 27.22 37.78
N ASP A 235 -16.00 26.49 36.95
CA ASP A 235 -14.69 25.88 37.24
C ASP A 235 -14.68 24.84 38.38
N VAL A 236 -15.83 24.42 38.84
CA VAL A 236 -15.98 23.32 39.81
C VAL A 236 -16.14 22.00 39.05
N VAL A 237 -15.22 21.08 39.27
CA VAL A 237 -15.20 19.76 38.66
C VAL A 237 -16.01 18.80 39.55
N THR A 238 -17.07 18.22 38.99
CA THR A 238 -17.96 17.29 39.70
C THR A 238 -17.96 15.92 38.98
N GLU A 239 -17.67 14.85 39.72
CA GLU A 239 -17.75 13.49 39.20
C GLU A 239 -19.22 13.07 39.00
N TYR A 240 -19.54 12.60 37.80
CA TYR A 240 -20.87 12.12 37.46
C TYR A 240 -20.93 10.63 37.25
N HIS A 241 -19.81 10.03 36.74
CA HIS A 241 -19.76 8.60 36.45
C HIS A 241 -18.34 8.08 36.60
N ARG A 242 -18.26 6.81 37.00
CA ARG A 242 -17.00 6.06 37.09
C ARG A 242 -17.22 4.66 36.58
N ASP A 243 -16.36 4.21 35.67
CA ASP A 243 -16.36 2.84 35.16
C ASP A 243 -14.96 2.23 35.25
N ASN A 244 -14.89 0.90 35.14
CA ASN A 244 -13.64 0.16 35.11
C ASN A 244 -13.36 -0.31 33.68
N GLY A 245 -12.20 0.01 33.15
CA GLY A 245 -11.78 -0.39 31.82
C GLY A 245 -10.68 0.49 31.27
N MET A 246 -10.23 0.12 30.08
CA MET A 246 -9.34 0.94 29.28
C MET A 246 -10.19 1.70 28.27
N LEU A 247 -10.10 3.01 28.31
CA LEU A 247 -10.71 3.89 27.31
C LEU A 247 -9.94 3.74 25.99
N LEU A 248 -10.63 3.44 24.92
CA LEU A 248 -10.05 3.28 23.58
C LEU A 248 -10.35 4.45 22.65
N GLY A 249 -11.51 5.07 22.81
CA GLY A 249 -11.90 6.24 22.04
C GLY A 249 -12.84 7.15 22.84
N VAL A 250 -12.75 8.45 22.59
CA VAL A 250 -13.67 9.46 23.08
C VAL A 250 -14.03 10.36 21.92
N GLU A 251 -15.32 10.55 21.72
CA GLU A 251 -15.82 11.50 20.72
C GLU A 251 -16.79 12.47 21.42
N VAL A 252 -16.61 13.76 21.16
CA VAL A 252 -17.51 14.78 21.64
C VAL A 252 -18.29 15.30 20.45
N THR A 253 -19.57 15.00 20.43
CA THR A 253 -20.52 15.58 19.46
C THR A 253 -21.25 16.77 20.07
N GLU A 254 -22.03 17.50 19.29
CA GLU A 254 -22.83 18.61 19.80
C GLU A 254 -23.80 18.18 20.90
N SER A 255 -24.31 16.94 20.84
CA SER A 255 -25.36 16.44 21.72
C SER A 255 -24.89 15.45 22.78
N GLU A 256 -23.73 14.83 22.62
CA GLU A 256 -23.28 13.72 23.45
C GLU A 256 -21.75 13.62 23.58
N LEU A 257 -21.32 13.09 24.71
CA LEU A 257 -19.98 12.57 24.93
C LEU A 257 -20.04 11.03 24.77
N VAL A 258 -19.37 10.47 23.76
CA VAL A 258 -19.35 9.04 23.47
C VAL A 258 -18.04 8.42 23.96
N LEU A 259 -18.13 7.38 24.78
CA LEU A 259 -16.98 6.63 25.30
C LEU A 259 -16.94 5.23 24.70
N SER A 260 -15.80 4.86 24.16
CA SER A 260 -15.58 3.54 23.57
C SER A 260 -14.64 2.68 24.40
N PHE A 261 -15.14 1.52 24.81
CA PHE A 261 -14.38 0.43 25.43
C PHE A 261 -14.32 -0.75 24.46
N SER A 262 -13.49 -1.73 24.73
CA SER A 262 -13.29 -2.87 23.82
C SER A 262 -14.56 -3.69 23.53
N ASN A 263 -15.56 -3.61 24.39
CA ASN A 263 -16.78 -4.41 24.32
C ASN A 263 -18.06 -3.62 24.61
N THR A 264 -17.98 -2.32 24.88
CA THR A 264 -19.12 -1.48 25.25
C THR A 264 -18.93 -0.05 24.72
N ILE A 265 -20.01 0.57 24.26
CA ILE A 265 -20.09 1.98 23.92
C ILE A 265 -21.10 2.62 24.85
N LEU A 266 -20.69 3.70 25.52
CA LEU A 266 -21.51 4.52 26.42
C LEU A 266 -21.65 5.93 25.89
N ALA A 267 -22.77 6.59 26.14
CA ALA A 267 -22.95 8.00 25.85
C ALA A 267 -23.50 8.76 27.08
N PHE A 268 -23.13 10.01 27.14
CA PHE A 268 -23.61 10.99 28.11
C PHE A 268 -24.20 12.19 27.39
N ASP A 269 -25.41 12.56 27.72
CA ASP A 269 -26.06 13.79 27.23
C ASP A 269 -25.82 14.99 28.20
N ASP A 270 -26.40 16.12 27.88
CA ASP A 270 -26.31 17.34 28.71
C ASP A 270 -27.03 17.24 30.06
N SER A 271 -27.93 16.27 30.22
CA SER A 271 -28.55 15.96 31.51
C SER A 271 -27.65 15.09 32.38
N LEU A 272 -26.48 14.70 31.90
CA LEU A 272 -25.50 13.81 32.53
C LEU A 272 -26.05 12.41 32.77
N SER A 273 -27.08 12.05 31.98
CA SER A 273 -27.63 10.71 31.97
C SER A 273 -26.77 9.79 31.12
N ILE A 274 -26.44 8.64 31.68
CA ILE A 274 -25.69 7.60 30.96
C ILE A 274 -26.64 6.65 30.23
N ARG A 275 -26.29 6.30 29.01
CA ARG A 275 -26.95 5.21 28.28
C ARG A 275 -25.92 4.31 27.61
N SER A 276 -26.19 3.01 27.59
CA SER A 276 -25.41 2.09 26.79
C SER A 276 -25.93 2.10 25.37
N LEU A 277 -25.06 2.40 24.41
CA LEU A 277 -25.38 2.46 22.99
C LEU A 277 -25.21 1.11 22.32
N ALA A 278 -24.13 0.39 22.65
CA ALA A 278 -23.82 -0.91 22.08
C ALA A 278 -23.03 -1.78 23.06
N SER A 279 -23.12 -3.09 22.86
CA SER A 279 -22.25 -4.07 23.51
C SER A 279 -21.79 -5.12 22.49
N ALA A 280 -20.63 -5.74 22.73
CA ALA A 280 -20.08 -6.80 21.86
C ALA A 280 -20.88 -8.12 22.02
N SER A 281 -22.19 -8.06 21.77
CA SER A 281 -23.15 -9.15 21.85
C SER A 281 -24.17 -9.04 20.71
N GLY A 282 -25.02 -10.04 20.54
CA GLY A 282 -26.02 -10.02 19.47
C GLY A 282 -25.39 -9.92 18.09
N SER A 283 -25.78 -8.93 17.31
CA SER A 283 -25.26 -8.67 15.95
C SER A 283 -23.81 -8.17 15.93
N LEU A 284 -23.28 -7.68 17.05
CA LEU A 284 -21.87 -7.24 17.20
C LEU A 284 -21.03 -8.28 17.99
N ASN A 285 -21.54 -9.51 18.16
CA ASN A 285 -20.83 -10.55 18.89
C ASN A 285 -19.46 -10.86 18.26
N GLY A 286 -18.44 -10.95 19.09
CA GLY A 286 -17.07 -11.23 18.67
C GLY A 286 -16.31 -10.02 18.13
N GLN A 287 -16.95 -8.86 18.00
CA GLN A 287 -16.28 -7.63 17.61
C GLN A 287 -15.51 -7.01 18.80
N ARG A 288 -14.39 -6.38 18.51
CA ARG A 288 -13.63 -5.57 19.45
C ARG A 288 -13.71 -4.12 19.02
N PHE A 289 -14.39 -3.31 19.81
CA PHE A 289 -14.59 -1.90 19.50
C PHE A 289 -13.32 -1.08 19.72
N THR A 290 -13.17 -0.02 18.96
CA THR A 290 -12.04 0.91 19.03
C THR A 290 -12.51 2.34 19.26
N SER A 291 -13.51 2.78 18.52
CA SER A 291 -14.07 4.13 18.56
C SER A 291 -15.54 4.09 18.14
N ALA A 292 -16.30 5.10 18.48
CA ALA A 292 -17.67 5.26 18.00
C ALA A 292 -18.07 6.74 17.94
N THR A 293 -19.03 7.04 17.07
CA THR A 293 -19.71 8.35 17.02
C THR A 293 -21.21 8.16 16.78
N THR A 294 -21.97 9.21 17.07
CA THR A 294 -23.40 9.27 16.72
C THR A 294 -23.63 10.36 15.67
N LEU A 295 -24.52 10.08 14.72
CA LEU A 295 -25.04 11.07 13.78
C LEU A 295 -26.56 10.94 13.73
N GLY A 296 -27.25 11.94 14.24
CA GLY A 296 -28.70 11.87 14.47
C GLY A 296 -29.04 10.73 15.45
N ASN A 297 -29.85 9.77 15.00
CA ASN A 297 -30.24 8.60 15.79
C ASN A 297 -29.42 7.33 15.48
N GLU A 298 -28.43 7.41 14.64
CA GLU A 298 -27.61 6.30 14.20
C GLU A 298 -26.28 6.27 14.98
N LEU A 299 -25.86 5.07 15.34
CA LEU A 299 -24.58 4.80 15.97
C LEU A 299 -23.62 4.16 14.97
N PHE A 300 -22.41 4.68 14.90
CA PHE A 300 -21.33 4.15 14.07
C PHE A 300 -20.24 3.62 14.99
N VAL A 301 -19.92 2.33 14.84
CA VAL A 301 -18.97 1.62 15.72
C VAL A 301 -17.78 1.12 14.91
N GLY A 302 -16.61 1.69 15.16
CA GLY A 302 -15.34 1.23 14.64
C GLY A 302 -14.83 0.00 15.38
N THR A 303 -14.23 -0.93 14.66
CA THR A 303 -13.73 -2.20 15.22
C THR A 303 -12.30 -2.50 14.77
N SER A 304 -11.60 -3.36 15.52
CA SER A 304 -10.23 -3.79 15.24
C SER A 304 -10.17 -5.03 14.32
N GLY A 305 -10.93 -5.05 13.23
CA GLY A 305 -10.88 -6.18 12.30
C GLY A 305 -12.18 -6.51 11.58
N GLY A 306 -13.25 -5.74 11.84
CA GLY A 306 -14.53 -5.89 11.16
C GLY A 306 -15.00 -4.63 10.42
N GLY A 307 -14.15 -3.59 10.39
CA GLY A 307 -14.48 -2.32 9.76
C GLY A 307 -15.39 -1.43 10.61
N LEU A 308 -16.10 -0.52 9.97
CA LEU A 308 -17.07 0.38 10.56
C LEU A 308 -18.48 -0.20 10.43
N PHE A 309 -19.18 -0.31 11.55
CA PHE A 309 -20.57 -0.76 11.62
C PHE A 309 -21.52 0.41 11.80
N LEU A 310 -22.55 0.48 10.96
CA LEU A 310 -23.77 1.18 11.30
C LEU A 310 -24.60 0.24 12.18
N HIS A 311 -24.99 0.72 13.36
CA HIS A 311 -25.77 -0.05 14.34
C HIS A 311 -26.98 0.74 14.82
N ASN A 312 -28.16 0.18 14.67
CA ASN A 312 -29.38 0.66 15.27
C ASN A 312 -30.26 -0.53 15.68
N PRO A 313 -31.36 -0.33 16.43
CA PRO A 313 -32.19 -1.44 16.93
C PRO A 313 -32.78 -2.37 15.85
N SER A 314 -32.84 -1.93 14.60
CA SER A 314 -33.44 -2.67 13.49
C SER A 314 -32.39 -3.28 12.56
N GLU A 315 -31.19 -2.74 12.50
CA GLU A 315 -30.15 -3.13 11.54
C GLU A 315 -28.75 -3.01 12.11
N THR A 316 -27.88 -3.93 11.73
CA THR A 316 -26.41 -3.83 11.92
C THR A 316 -25.75 -4.26 10.62
N ARG A 317 -24.98 -3.37 10.02
CA ARG A 317 -24.25 -3.66 8.77
C ARG A 317 -22.92 -2.93 8.72
N VAL A 318 -21.99 -3.47 7.94
CA VAL A 318 -20.71 -2.84 7.67
C VAL A 318 -20.89 -1.74 6.63
N VAL A 319 -20.26 -0.58 6.88
CA VAL A 319 -20.27 0.61 6.02
C VAL A 319 -18.86 1.10 5.68
N SER A 320 -17.83 0.27 5.87
CA SER A 320 -16.48 0.54 5.38
C SER A 320 -16.27 0.06 3.94
N PRO A 321 -15.34 0.66 3.17
CA PRO A 321 -14.97 0.14 1.86
C PRO A 321 -14.40 -1.27 1.96
N SER A 322 -14.62 -2.10 0.92
CA SER A 322 -13.97 -3.40 0.82
C SER A 322 -12.52 -3.26 0.36
N GLY A 323 -11.63 -4.05 0.95
CA GLY A 323 -10.19 -3.98 0.68
C GLY A 323 -9.46 -5.30 0.95
N PRO A 324 -8.12 -5.31 0.85
CA PRO A 324 -7.31 -6.43 1.33
C PRO A 324 -7.44 -6.57 2.85
N LEU A 325 -7.03 -7.71 3.41
CA LEU A 325 -7.10 -7.98 4.85
C LEU A 325 -6.31 -6.99 5.70
N MET A 326 -5.21 -6.46 5.17
CA MET A 326 -4.35 -5.49 5.85
C MET A 326 -3.50 -4.70 4.88
N ASN A 327 -2.96 -3.55 5.34
CA ASN A 327 -2.09 -2.69 4.54
C ASN A 327 -0.65 -3.21 4.42
N ASN A 328 -0.24 -4.18 5.23
CA ASN A 328 1.07 -4.82 5.16
C ASN A 328 1.12 -5.81 3.98
N ILE A 329 1.50 -5.35 2.79
CA ILE A 329 1.63 -6.17 1.59
C ILE A 329 3.04 -6.76 1.54
N PHE A 330 3.14 -8.08 1.47
CA PHE A 330 4.43 -8.75 1.38
C PHE A 330 4.76 -9.17 -0.06
N GLU A 331 3.82 -9.86 -0.71
CA GLU A 331 3.99 -10.34 -2.08
C GLU A 331 2.66 -10.23 -2.85
N ILE A 332 2.74 -9.94 -4.13
CA ILE A 332 1.59 -9.81 -5.04
C ILE A 332 1.79 -10.76 -6.21
N SER A 333 0.73 -11.44 -6.61
CA SER A 333 0.61 -12.06 -7.93
C SER A 333 -0.61 -11.49 -8.65
N VAL A 334 -0.43 -11.17 -9.91
CA VAL A 334 -1.49 -10.64 -10.78
C VAL A 334 -1.79 -11.63 -11.91
N LEU A 335 -3.05 -11.84 -12.18
CA LEU A 335 -3.58 -12.60 -13.30
C LEU A 335 -4.22 -11.65 -14.32
N PRO A 336 -4.49 -12.10 -15.54
CA PRO A 336 -5.27 -11.34 -16.51
C PRO A 336 -6.58 -10.81 -15.91
N ASN A 337 -7.07 -9.68 -16.46
CA ASN A 337 -8.24 -8.96 -15.96
C ASN A 337 -8.08 -8.36 -14.55
N GLU A 338 -6.85 -8.07 -14.15
CA GLU A 338 -6.52 -7.46 -12.86
C GLU A 338 -6.98 -8.28 -11.65
N GLU A 339 -7.01 -9.59 -11.76
CA GLU A 339 -7.23 -10.48 -10.62
C GLU A 339 -5.95 -10.51 -9.76
N LEU A 340 -6.09 -10.27 -8.45
CA LEU A 340 -4.96 -10.12 -7.53
C LEU A 340 -5.00 -11.18 -6.43
N TRP A 341 -3.83 -11.76 -6.15
CA TRP A 341 -3.56 -12.54 -4.96
C TRP A 341 -2.46 -11.86 -4.14
N ILE A 342 -2.67 -11.74 -2.83
CA ILE A 342 -1.76 -11.01 -1.94
C ILE A 342 -1.43 -11.84 -0.72
N ALA A 343 -0.14 -12.04 -0.49
CA ALA A 343 0.42 -12.60 0.74
C ALA A 343 0.76 -11.48 1.74
N HIS A 344 0.43 -11.69 3.01
CA HIS A 344 0.66 -10.75 4.10
C HIS A 344 1.69 -11.24 5.13
N GLY A 345 2.32 -12.39 4.87
CA GLY A 345 3.33 -12.96 5.76
C GLY A 345 4.60 -12.12 5.83
N ALA A 346 5.58 -12.65 6.53
CA ALA A 346 6.89 -12.01 6.61
C ALA A 346 7.95 -13.04 7.00
N PHE A 347 9.20 -12.67 6.75
CA PHE A 347 10.40 -13.24 7.31
C PHE A 347 11.44 -12.14 7.52
N SER A 348 12.40 -12.39 8.41
CA SER A 348 13.48 -11.45 8.67
C SER A 348 14.48 -11.41 7.49
N ARG A 349 15.43 -10.45 7.51
CA ARG A 349 16.55 -10.40 6.56
C ARG A 349 17.28 -11.74 6.42
N TYR A 350 17.25 -12.59 7.47
CA TYR A 350 17.90 -13.92 7.50
C TYR A 350 16.93 -15.06 7.16
N TYR A 351 15.80 -14.79 6.50
CA TYR A 351 14.76 -15.75 6.14
C TYR A 351 14.19 -16.51 7.36
N ASN A 352 14.22 -15.88 8.54
CA ASN A 352 13.59 -16.40 9.73
C ASN A 352 12.12 -15.94 9.80
N PRO A 353 11.13 -16.86 9.80
CA PRO A 353 9.72 -16.51 9.81
C PRO A 353 9.17 -16.13 11.19
N TYR A 354 10.00 -16.22 12.25
CA TYR A 354 9.53 -15.92 13.60
C TYR A 354 9.57 -14.42 13.94
N PRO A 355 8.56 -13.91 14.68
CA PRO A 355 7.36 -14.62 15.15
C PRO A 355 6.44 -15.02 13.99
N LEU A 356 5.84 -16.23 14.06
CA LEU A 356 4.97 -16.75 13.01
C LEU A 356 3.68 -15.95 12.92
N ASN A 357 3.41 -15.35 11.76
CA ASN A 357 2.24 -14.54 11.51
C ASN A 357 1.03 -15.40 11.15
N ALA A 358 -0.08 -15.20 11.88
CA ALA A 358 -1.36 -15.83 11.60
C ALA A 358 -2.26 -14.91 10.74
N TYR A 359 -1.72 -14.45 9.62
CA TYR A 359 -2.43 -13.62 8.65
C TYR A 359 -3.11 -14.49 7.60
N GLY A 360 -4.17 -13.94 6.99
CA GLY A 360 -4.86 -14.58 5.87
C GLY A 360 -4.15 -14.31 4.53
N VAL A 361 -4.89 -14.57 3.46
CA VAL A 361 -4.54 -14.25 2.07
C VAL A 361 -5.63 -13.38 1.48
N SER A 362 -5.29 -12.32 0.78
CA SER A 362 -6.28 -11.50 0.09
C SER A 362 -6.39 -11.88 -1.38
N HIS A 363 -7.61 -11.93 -1.87
CA HIS A 363 -7.94 -12.22 -3.25
C HIS A 363 -8.94 -11.19 -3.77
N ARG A 364 -8.68 -10.64 -4.95
CA ARG A 364 -9.54 -9.66 -5.62
C ARG A 364 -9.87 -10.13 -7.03
N THR A 365 -11.16 -10.19 -7.35
CA THR A 365 -11.66 -10.46 -8.69
C THR A 365 -12.53 -9.29 -9.15
N GLY A 366 -12.14 -8.59 -10.21
CA GLY A 366 -12.79 -7.36 -10.64
C GLY A 366 -12.71 -6.28 -9.56
N ARG A 367 -13.86 -5.88 -8.99
CA ARG A 367 -13.93 -4.90 -7.89
C ARG A 367 -14.16 -5.54 -6.52
N ASN A 368 -14.33 -6.85 -6.47
CA ASN A 368 -14.70 -7.57 -5.25
C ASN A 368 -13.48 -8.20 -4.58
N TRP A 369 -13.39 -8.05 -3.26
CA TRP A 369 -12.43 -8.74 -2.44
C TRP A 369 -13.05 -10.00 -1.83
N GLN A 370 -12.33 -11.12 -1.95
CA GLN A 370 -12.67 -12.43 -1.39
C GLN A 370 -11.50 -12.89 -0.53
N ASN A 371 -11.44 -12.36 0.68
CA ASN A 371 -10.31 -12.62 1.56
C ASN A 371 -10.45 -14.00 2.22
N LEU A 372 -9.33 -14.75 2.28
CA LEU A 372 -9.20 -16.02 2.99
C LEU A 372 -8.61 -15.74 4.38
N PRO A 373 -9.40 -15.77 5.47
CA PRO A 373 -8.89 -15.52 6.81
C PRO A 373 -7.99 -16.68 7.26
N TYR A 374 -7.13 -16.42 8.26
CA TYR A 374 -6.24 -17.44 8.82
C TYR A 374 -6.96 -18.74 9.22
N SER A 375 -8.19 -18.62 9.73
CA SER A 375 -9.00 -19.79 10.14
C SER A 375 -9.29 -20.79 9.01
N SER A 376 -9.22 -20.35 7.74
CA SER A 376 -9.40 -21.22 6.56
C SER A 376 -8.11 -21.82 6.03
N LEU A 377 -6.93 -21.45 6.56
CA LEU A 377 -5.62 -21.83 6.01
C LEU A 377 -5.02 -23.11 6.63
N LEU A 378 -5.84 -24.02 7.15
CA LEU A 378 -5.41 -25.31 7.75
C LEU A 378 -4.28 -25.14 8.80
N GLY A 379 -4.20 -23.99 9.46
CA GLY A 379 -3.20 -23.66 10.46
C GLY A 379 -1.85 -23.18 9.89
N ALA A 380 -1.72 -23.03 8.58
CA ALA A 380 -0.51 -22.50 7.95
C ALA A 380 -0.30 -21.02 8.32
N ARG A 381 0.95 -20.66 8.62
CA ARG A 381 1.35 -19.31 9.05
C ARG A 381 2.48 -18.77 8.18
N SER A 382 2.66 -17.46 8.22
CA SER A 382 3.69 -16.74 7.48
C SER A 382 3.63 -17.07 5.97
N ILE A 383 2.47 -16.83 5.36
CA ILE A 383 2.27 -16.98 3.92
C ILE A 383 3.01 -15.83 3.22
N VAL A 384 4.01 -16.17 2.41
CA VAL A 384 4.96 -15.20 1.83
C VAL A 384 4.90 -15.10 0.32
N SER A 385 4.21 -16.03 -0.33
CA SER A 385 3.95 -15.97 -1.77
C SER A 385 2.62 -16.67 -2.07
N VAL A 386 1.91 -16.23 -3.10
CA VAL A 386 0.69 -16.87 -3.59
C VAL A 386 0.78 -16.89 -5.10
N VAL A 387 0.88 -18.07 -5.69
CA VAL A 387 1.15 -18.23 -7.12
C VAL A 387 0.04 -19.03 -7.79
N PRO A 388 -0.73 -18.43 -8.70
CA PRO A 388 -1.69 -19.12 -9.53
C PRO A 388 -1.00 -20.07 -10.54
N ASN A 389 -1.63 -21.21 -10.83
CA ASN A 389 -1.18 -22.10 -11.88
C ASN A 389 -1.51 -21.48 -13.26
N PRO A 390 -0.53 -21.18 -14.13
CA PRO A 390 -0.77 -20.50 -15.41
C PRO A 390 -1.63 -21.30 -16.38
N THR A 391 -1.64 -22.63 -16.26
CA THR A 391 -2.45 -23.51 -17.11
C THR A 391 -3.83 -23.81 -16.54
N ASN A 392 -4.02 -23.56 -15.23
CA ASN A 392 -5.29 -23.70 -14.52
C ASN A 392 -5.45 -22.60 -13.46
N PRO A 393 -5.88 -21.39 -13.81
CA PRO A 393 -5.94 -20.25 -12.90
C PRO A 393 -6.84 -20.46 -11.66
N SER A 394 -7.76 -21.41 -11.67
CA SER A 394 -8.55 -21.75 -10.48
C SER A 394 -7.76 -22.54 -9.42
N GLN A 395 -6.58 -23.09 -9.78
CA GLN A 395 -5.63 -23.70 -8.85
C GLN A 395 -4.53 -22.72 -8.48
N VAL A 396 -4.40 -22.46 -7.19
CA VAL A 396 -3.44 -21.48 -6.63
C VAL A 396 -2.64 -22.12 -5.52
N PHE A 397 -1.36 -21.78 -5.43
CA PHE A 397 -0.48 -22.29 -4.39
C PHE A 397 -0.02 -21.15 -3.47
N ALA A 398 -0.19 -21.32 -2.15
CA ALA A 398 0.26 -20.36 -1.16
C ALA A 398 1.42 -20.95 -0.33
N CYS A 399 2.57 -20.25 -0.40
CA CYS A 399 3.83 -20.68 0.20
C CYS A 399 3.94 -20.23 1.65
N ALA A 400 4.05 -21.18 2.59
CA ALA A 400 4.22 -20.90 4.00
C ALA A 400 5.68 -21.08 4.42
N MET A 401 6.25 -20.10 5.11
CA MET A 401 7.64 -20.15 5.61
C MET A 401 7.81 -21.02 6.87
N HIS A 402 6.84 -21.90 7.18
CA HIS A 402 6.95 -22.82 8.30
C HIS A 402 6.19 -24.13 8.11
N HIS A 403 5.03 -24.12 7.42
CA HIS A 403 4.11 -25.26 7.39
C HIS A 403 4.06 -25.99 6.05
N GLY A 404 4.74 -25.48 5.01
CA GLY A 404 4.78 -26.09 3.67
C GLY A 404 3.97 -25.28 2.65
N LEU A 405 3.22 -25.98 1.79
CA LEU A 405 2.55 -25.42 0.63
C LEU A 405 1.04 -25.67 0.70
N LEU A 406 0.26 -24.62 0.75
CA LEU A 406 -1.21 -24.71 0.63
C LEU A 406 -1.60 -24.81 -0.85
N GLU A 407 -2.59 -25.63 -1.12
CA GLU A 407 -3.28 -25.69 -2.40
C GLU A 407 -4.70 -25.16 -2.26
N ILE A 408 -5.05 -24.21 -3.11
CA ILE A 408 -6.35 -23.54 -3.15
C ILE A 408 -6.96 -23.87 -4.52
N ASN A 409 -8.16 -24.41 -4.54
CA ASN A 409 -8.91 -24.69 -5.75
C ASN A 409 -10.26 -23.96 -5.68
N ASP A 410 -10.61 -23.20 -6.73
CA ASP A 410 -11.84 -22.42 -6.79
C ASP A 410 -12.07 -21.53 -5.54
N GLY A 411 -10.98 -20.92 -5.03
CA GLY A 411 -11.01 -20.05 -3.84
C GLY A 411 -11.11 -20.77 -2.49
N LEU A 412 -11.08 -22.12 -2.48
CA LEU A 412 -11.14 -22.92 -1.25
C LEU A 412 -9.81 -23.64 -0.99
N VAL A 413 -9.32 -23.57 0.24
CA VAL A 413 -8.11 -24.33 0.63
C VAL A 413 -8.43 -25.82 0.70
N THR A 414 -7.81 -26.61 -0.17
CA THR A 414 -8.10 -28.02 -0.31
C THR A 414 -7.02 -28.92 0.28
N ASN A 415 -5.76 -28.45 0.36
CA ASN A 415 -4.66 -29.26 0.87
C ASN A 415 -3.55 -28.41 1.50
N LEU A 416 -2.77 -29.04 2.38
CA LEU A 416 -1.50 -28.51 2.92
C LEU A 416 -0.42 -29.58 2.70
N TRP A 417 0.43 -29.36 1.69
CA TRP A 417 1.57 -30.21 1.35
C TRP A 417 2.75 -29.94 2.27
N ASN A 418 3.28 -30.98 2.90
CA ASN A 418 4.43 -30.91 3.79
C ASN A 418 5.25 -32.23 3.76
N GLN A 419 6.20 -32.41 4.65
CA GLN A 419 7.08 -33.57 4.71
C GLN A 419 6.36 -34.93 4.96
N THR A 420 5.08 -34.92 5.32
CA THR A 420 4.33 -36.17 5.63
C THR A 420 3.53 -36.68 4.44
N ASN A 421 3.20 -35.83 3.46
CA ASN A 421 2.30 -36.15 2.36
C ASN A 421 2.82 -35.72 0.99
N SER A 422 4.09 -35.31 0.90
CA SER A 422 4.72 -34.83 -0.33
C SER A 422 6.22 -35.13 -0.35
N GLY A 423 6.93 -34.73 -1.44
CA GLY A 423 8.38 -34.74 -1.50
C GLY A 423 9.10 -33.60 -0.78
N LEU A 424 8.35 -32.73 -0.10
CA LEU A 424 8.92 -31.59 0.63
C LEU A 424 9.68 -32.04 1.88
N GLU A 425 10.73 -31.31 2.23
CA GLU A 425 11.60 -31.61 3.36
C GLU A 425 11.38 -30.60 4.49
N SER A 426 11.45 -31.08 5.74
CA SER A 426 11.52 -30.23 6.93
C SER A 426 12.98 -29.97 7.32
N LEU A 427 13.23 -28.81 7.94
CA LEU A 427 14.52 -28.55 8.58
C LEU A 427 14.88 -29.68 9.56
N ASP A 428 16.21 -29.96 9.65
CA ASP A 428 16.70 -30.91 10.64
C ASP A 428 16.54 -30.34 12.06
N PRO A 429 15.77 -31.00 12.93
CA PRO A 429 15.51 -30.49 14.28
C PRO A 429 16.75 -30.50 15.18
N ILE A 430 17.72 -31.37 14.93
CA ILE A 430 18.88 -31.56 15.80
C ILE A 430 19.86 -30.39 15.67
N GLU A 431 20.03 -29.84 14.46
CA GLU A 431 20.98 -28.76 14.21
C GLU A 431 20.46 -27.38 14.64
N LEU A 432 19.14 -27.19 14.74
CA LEU A 432 18.55 -25.85 14.89
C LEU A 432 17.83 -25.62 16.22
N ASN A 433 17.37 -26.64 16.93
CA ASN A 433 16.45 -26.43 18.07
C ASN A 433 16.52 -27.47 19.17
N GLU A 434 17.37 -28.46 19.10
CA GLU A 434 17.51 -29.58 20.07
C GLU A 434 16.17 -30.31 20.35
N ASN A 435 15.06 -29.91 19.72
CA ASN A 435 13.78 -30.55 19.86
C ASN A 435 13.54 -31.55 18.72
N PRO A 436 13.63 -32.85 18.98
CA PRO A 436 13.51 -33.88 17.94
C PRO A 436 12.16 -33.91 17.22
N ASN A 437 11.15 -33.26 17.80
CA ASN A 437 9.81 -33.16 17.22
C ASN A 437 9.57 -31.88 16.44
N TYR A 438 10.54 -30.97 16.41
CA TYR A 438 10.42 -29.73 15.64
C TYR A 438 10.30 -30.06 14.14
N ARG A 439 9.35 -29.42 13.47
CA ARG A 439 9.16 -29.53 12.00
C ARG A 439 8.95 -28.15 11.45
N SER A 440 9.63 -27.83 10.37
CA SER A 440 9.49 -26.54 9.67
C SER A 440 9.80 -26.72 8.20
N VAL A 441 8.78 -26.69 7.36
CA VAL A 441 8.89 -26.74 5.90
C VAL A 441 8.75 -25.31 5.38
N ARG A 442 9.86 -24.71 4.93
CA ARG A 442 9.96 -23.28 4.59
C ARG A 442 9.96 -23.06 3.10
N ILE A 443 8.77 -23.03 2.50
CA ILE A 443 8.62 -22.78 1.07
C ILE A 443 8.65 -21.27 0.83
N ARG A 444 9.60 -20.82 0.00
CA ARG A 444 9.71 -19.41 -0.39
C ARG A 444 8.82 -19.08 -1.58
N ASP A 445 8.84 -19.93 -2.59
CA ASP A 445 8.15 -19.68 -3.85
C ASP A 445 7.88 -20.95 -4.63
N VAL A 446 6.96 -20.85 -5.61
CA VAL A 446 6.73 -21.85 -6.65
C VAL A 446 6.71 -21.16 -8.02
N ALA A 447 7.10 -21.91 -9.06
CA ALA A 447 7.00 -21.47 -10.45
C ALA A 447 6.62 -22.68 -11.32
N PHE A 448 6.25 -22.45 -12.58
CA PHE A 448 5.81 -23.50 -13.49
C PHE A 448 6.70 -23.52 -14.74
N ASP A 449 7.08 -24.72 -15.18
CA ASP A 449 7.82 -24.91 -16.41
C ASP A 449 6.89 -24.96 -17.64
N SER A 450 7.48 -25.08 -18.84
CA SER A 450 6.75 -25.09 -20.11
C SER A 450 5.80 -26.29 -20.25
N GLU A 451 6.06 -27.38 -19.51
CA GLU A 451 5.22 -28.59 -19.48
C GLU A 451 4.07 -28.45 -18.44
N GLY A 452 4.06 -27.41 -17.61
CA GLY A 452 3.12 -27.20 -16.54
C GLY A 452 3.46 -27.93 -15.24
N SER A 453 4.68 -28.46 -15.09
CA SER A 453 5.16 -29.00 -13.83
C SER A 453 5.50 -27.87 -12.87
N MET A 454 5.18 -28.06 -11.58
CA MET A 454 5.42 -27.08 -10.54
C MET A 454 6.81 -27.26 -9.93
N TRP A 455 7.61 -26.21 -9.95
CA TRP A 455 8.87 -26.10 -9.22
C TRP A 455 8.65 -25.37 -7.90
N SER A 456 9.35 -25.80 -6.85
CA SER A 456 9.31 -25.12 -5.54
C SER A 456 10.69 -25.06 -4.91
N ILE A 457 10.93 -24.01 -4.12
CA ILE A 457 12.19 -23.83 -3.40
C ILE A 457 11.95 -23.80 -1.88
N THR A 458 12.59 -24.75 -1.19
CA THR A 458 12.51 -24.93 0.26
C THR A 458 13.81 -24.48 0.90
N SER A 459 13.71 -23.48 1.78
CA SER A 459 14.87 -22.93 2.50
C SER A 459 15.36 -23.88 3.61
N PHE A 460 16.66 -23.89 3.84
CA PHE A 460 17.33 -24.58 4.95
C PHE A 460 17.23 -26.10 4.93
N VAL A 461 17.21 -26.70 3.75
CA VAL A 461 17.24 -28.16 3.54
C VAL A 461 18.24 -28.52 2.43
N GLY A 462 18.75 -29.75 2.44
CA GLY A 462 19.78 -30.18 1.50
C GLY A 462 19.30 -30.31 0.04
N LYS A 463 18.07 -30.75 -0.15
CA LYS A 463 17.44 -30.85 -1.47
C LYS A 463 16.33 -29.83 -1.59
N GLY A 464 16.72 -28.56 -1.57
CA GLY A 464 15.78 -27.45 -1.51
C GLY A 464 14.93 -27.25 -2.76
N LEU A 465 15.47 -27.53 -3.95
CA LEU A 465 14.74 -27.42 -5.22
C LEU A 465 13.96 -28.69 -5.49
N LYS A 466 12.66 -28.58 -5.72
CA LYS A 466 11.73 -29.69 -5.99
C LYS A 466 10.94 -29.43 -7.26
N LYS A 467 10.71 -30.50 -8.01
CA LYS A 467 9.77 -30.54 -9.15
C LYS A 467 8.59 -31.43 -8.80
N ARG A 468 7.37 -30.95 -8.97
CA ARG A 468 6.16 -31.76 -8.94
C ARG A 468 5.63 -31.85 -10.36
N THR A 469 5.71 -33.03 -10.96
CA THR A 469 5.27 -33.26 -12.33
C THR A 469 3.75 -33.03 -12.46
N VAL A 470 3.28 -32.89 -13.70
CA VAL A 470 1.84 -32.81 -14.01
C VAL A 470 1.06 -34.04 -13.54
N ASN A 471 1.73 -35.19 -13.41
CA ASN A 471 1.14 -36.43 -12.88
C ASN A 471 1.09 -36.47 -11.34
N GLY A 472 1.71 -35.49 -10.67
CA GLY A 472 1.74 -35.38 -9.21
C GLY A 472 2.94 -36.02 -8.52
N ASP A 473 3.89 -36.61 -9.28
CA ASP A 473 5.13 -37.17 -8.74
C ASP A 473 6.11 -36.08 -8.32
N TRP A 474 6.83 -36.33 -7.19
CA TRP A 474 7.80 -35.40 -6.66
C TRP A 474 9.23 -35.84 -6.97
N GLU A 475 10.00 -34.95 -7.54
CA GLU A 475 11.43 -35.06 -7.78
C GLU A 475 12.21 -34.09 -6.91
N SER A 476 13.39 -34.50 -6.45
CA SER A 476 14.24 -33.69 -5.56
C SER A 476 15.59 -33.45 -6.21
N ILE A 477 15.95 -32.20 -6.39
CA ILE A 477 17.22 -31.78 -6.95
C ILE A 477 18.25 -31.59 -5.80
N ASP A 478 19.38 -32.27 -5.91
CA ASP A 478 20.46 -32.17 -4.93
C ASP A 478 21.30 -30.89 -5.15
N LEU A 479 21.24 -29.97 -4.25
CA LEU A 479 22.01 -28.73 -4.28
C LEU A 479 23.39 -28.84 -3.57
N SER A 480 23.71 -30.00 -2.99
CA SER A 480 24.92 -30.19 -2.16
C SER A 480 26.24 -29.98 -2.92
N GLY A 481 26.19 -30.02 -4.24
CA GLY A 481 27.35 -29.70 -5.11
C GLY A 481 27.78 -28.23 -5.05
N LEU A 482 26.87 -27.31 -4.65
CA LEU A 482 27.14 -25.88 -4.48
C LEU A 482 26.92 -25.42 -3.02
N ILE A 483 25.92 -25.99 -2.35
CA ILE A 483 25.49 -25.55 -1.02
C ILE A 483 25.76 -26.70 -0.05
N PRO A 484 26.75 -26.58 0.85
CA PRO A 484 26.99 -27.59 1.87
C PRO A 484 25.74 -27.82 2.73
N VAL A 485 25.38 -29.06 3.00
CA VAL A 485 24.14 -29.46 3.72
C VAL A 485 24.05 -28.78 5.10
N ASN A 486 25.18 -28.54 5.74
CA ASN A 486 25.28 -27.85 7.04
C ASN A 486 25.30 -26.31 6.95
N GLN A 487 25.25 -25.73 5.75
CA GLN A 487 25.22 -24.29 5.49
C GLN A 487 23.94 -23.90 4.75
N ALA A 488 22.85 -24.49 5.14
CA ALA A 488 21.55 -24.26 4.53
C ALA A 488 21.21 -22.76 4.45
N SER A 489 20.67 -22.34 3.32
CA SER A 489 20.41 -20.93 3.00
C SER A 489 18.92 -20.63 2.85
N GLY A 490 18.58 -19.35 2.97
CA GLY A 490 17.32 -18.81 2.47
C GLY A 490 17.42 -18.46 1.00
N TYR A 491 16.33 -18.58 0.27
CA TYR A 491 16.26 -18.40 -1.18
C TYR A 491 15.29 -17.30 -1.58
N SER A 492 15.53 -16.66 -2.73
CA SER A 492 14.62 -15.71 -3.37
C SER A 492 13.50 -16.40 -4.16
N LYS A 493 12.75 -15.64 -4.95
CA LYS A 493 11.77 -16.19 -5.91
C LYS A 493 12.47 -17.03 -6.99
N LEU A 494 11.71 -17.97 -7.57
CA LEU A 494 12.11 -18.75 -8.73
C LEU A 494 11.78 -18.01 -10.02
N VAL A 495 12.69 -18.09 -10.99
CA VAL A 495 12.43 -17.70 -12.39
C VAL A 495 12.77 -18.89 -13.27
N ILE A 496 11.87 -19.23 -14.17
CA ILE A 496 12.05 -20.33 -15.15
C ILE A 496 12.10 -19.73 -16.55
N SER A 497 13.14 -20.05 -17.30
CA SER A 497 13.28 -19.60 -18.68
C SER A 497 12.35 -20.37 -19.64
N PRO A 498 12.12 -19.88 -20.86
CA PRO A 498 11.40 -20.63 -21.89
C PRO A 498 12.06 -21.97 -22.26
N ASN A 499 13.31 -22.17 -21.90
CA ASN A 499 14.07 -23.44 -22.09
C ASN A 499 14.04 -24.33 -20.83
N ASP A 500 13.15 -24.04 -19.86
CA ASP A 500 12.99 -24.74 -18.58
C ASP A 500 14.24 -24.68 -17.66
N GLU A 501 15.10 -23.70 -17.85
CA GLU A 501 16.20 -23.40 -16.93
C GLU A 501 15.68 -22.67 -15.71
N VAL A 502 16.09 -23.07 -14.51
CA VAL A 502 15.61 -22.52 -13.24
C VAL A 502 16.67 -21.63 -12.61
N TYR A 503 16.32 -20.40 -12.27
CA TYR A 503 17.20 -19.44 -11.63
C TYR A 503 16.58 -18.94 -10.32
N PHE A 504 17.41 -18.77 -9.28
CA PHE A 504 17.02 -18.20 -8.00
C PHE A 504 18.20 -17.62 -7.24
N GLY A 505 17.94 -16.63 -6.43
CA GLY A 505 18.94 -16.06 -5.53
C GLY A 505 19.04 -16.83 -4.22
N SER A 506 20.17 -16.69 -3.56
CA SER A 506 20.43 -17.21 -2.23
C SER A 506 20.98 -16.11 -1.33
N ALA A 507 20.76 -16.22 -0.03
CA ALA A 507 21.32 -15.26 0.95
C ALA A 507 22.85 -15.41 1.16
N LEU A 508 23.43 -16.58 0.85
CA LEU A 508 24.82 -16.91 1.18
C LEU A 508 25.66 -17.39 0.00
N PHE A 509 25.03 -17.76 -1.13
CA PHE A 509 25.71 -18.43 -2.24
C PHE A 509 25.47 -17.75 -3.60
N GLY A 510 25.02 -16.50 -3.61
CA GLY A 510 24.82 -15.73 -4.82
C GLY A 510 23.60 -16.17 -5.62
N LEU A 511 23.69 -16.04 -6.95
CA LEU A 511 22.74 -16.57 -7.92
C LEU A 511 22.99 -18.04 -8.13
N ILE A 512 21.93 -18.85 -8.17
CA ILE A 512 21.99 -20.28 -8.47
C ILE A 512 21.15 -20.55 -9.70
N GLY A 513 21.70 -21.35 -10.63
CA GLY A 513 21.02 -21.85 -11.81
C GLY A 513 21.03 -23.38 -11.88
N TYR A 514 19.91 -23.96 -12.34
CA TYR A 514 19.75 -25.37 -12.62
C TYR A 514 19.18 -25.56 -14.02
N ALA A 515 19.74 -26.52 -14.75
CA ALA A 515 19.24 -26.94 -16.08
C ALA A 515 19.51 -28.41 -16.32
N GLU A 516 18.75 -28.99 -17.24
CA GLU A 516 19.03 -30.33 -17.79
C GLU A 516 19.59 -30.22 -19.20
N ILE A 517 20.87 -30.48 -19.35
CA ILE A 517 21.54 -30.45 -20.67
C ILE A 517 21.73 -31.87 -21.20
N ASN A 518 21.02 -32.20 -22.27
CA ASN A 518 21.00 -33.55 -22.86
C ASN A 518 20.65 -34.66 -21.83
N GLY A 519 19.67 -34.37 -20.94
CA GLY A 519 19.25 -35.28 -19.88
C GLY A 519 20.23 -35.39 -18.70
N THR A 520 21.22 -34.48 -18.63
CA THR A 520 22.18 -34.43 -17.51
C THR A 520 21.94 -33.19 -16.70
N PRO A 521 21.71 -33.30 -15.37
CA PRO A 521 21.57 -32.17 -14.47
C PRO A 521 22.86 -31.34 -14.41
N VAL A 522 22.73 -30.04 -14.59
CA VAL A 522 23.82 -29.06 -14.47
C VAL A 522 23.42 -28.02 -13.43
N LEU A 523 24.24 -27.86 -12.41
CA LEU A 523 24.06 -26.86 -11.34
C LEU A 523 25.25 -25.88 -11.36
N ARG A 524 24.95 -24.58 -11.34
CA ARG A 524 25.94 -23.49 -11.41
C ARG A 524 25.58 -22.37 -10.42
N SER A 525 26.59 -21.57 -10.06
CA SER A 525 26.39 -20.35 -9.30
C SER A 525 27.23 -19.19 -9.85
N ILE A 526 26.78 -17.98 -9.59
CA ILE A 526 27.47 -16.70 -9.78
C ILE A 526 27.60 -16.05 -8.40
N ASP A 527 28.80 -15.68 -8.00
CA ASP A 527 29.08 -15.05 -6.71
C ASP A 527 29.93 -13.76 -6.84
N VAL A 528 30.56 -13.33 -5.75
CA VAL A 528 31.40 -12.12 -5.74
C VAL A 528 32.62 -12.27 -6.65
N ALA A 529 33.15 -13.49 -6.84
CA ALA A 529 34.25 -13.73 -7.78
C ALA A 529 33.83 -13.51 -9.24
N ASP A 530 32.54 -13.65 -9.52
CA ASP A 530 31.92 -13.44 -10.84
C ASP A 530 31.24 -12.05 -10.94
N ASN A 531 31.73 -11.07 -10.17
CA ASN A 531 31.31 -9.68 -10.20
C ASN A 531 29.90 -9.39 -9.59
N LEU A 532 29.36 -10.23 -8.70
CA LEU A 532 28.24 -9.76 -7.87
C LEU A 532 28.76 -8.79 -6.79
N PRO A 533 27.99 -7.76 -6.41
CA PRO A 533 28.37 -6.84 -5.32
C PRO A 533 28.35 -7.53 -3.97
N THR A 534 27.49 -8.51 -3.79
CA THR A 534 27.38 -9.36 -2.59
C THR A 534 26.76 -10.71 -2.97
N VAL A 535 26.92 -11.71 -2.13
CA VAL A 535 26.28 -13.03 -2.29
C VAL A 535 24.80 -13.05 -1.92
N ASP A 536 24.30 -11.97 -1.27
CA ASP A 536 22.89 -11.89 -0.83
C ASP A 536 22.00 -11.40 -1.98
N VAL A 537 21.54 -12.34 -2.83
CA VAL A 537 20.65 -12.10 -3.99
C VAL A 537 19.21 -12.21 -3.56
N ARG A 538 18.44 -11.12 -3.73
CA ARG A 538 17.04 -10.98 -3.26
C ARG A 538 16.00 -11.11 -4.35
N SER A 539 16.34 -10.75 -5.57
CA SER A 539 15.42 -10.81 -6.71
C SER A 539 16.15 -11.16 -7.98
N VAL A 540 15.46 -11.87 -8.85
CA VAL A 540 15.91 -12.20 -10.20
C VAL A 540 14.74 -12.00 -11.17
N ALA A 541 15.03 -11.53 -12.38
CA ALA A 541 14.05 -11.41 -13.46
C ALA A 541 14.72 -11.68 -14.80
N LEU A 542 14.08 -12.48 -15.63
CA LEU A 542 14.53 -12.75 -16.99
C LEU A 542 13.85 -11.78 -17.94
N ASP A 543 14.62 -11.13 -18.82
CA ASP A 543 14.09 -10.23 -19.83
C ASP A 543 13.85 -10.98 -21.18
N PHE A 544 13.29 -10.27 -22.17
CA PHE A 544 12.93 -10.86 -23.45
C PHE A 544 14.14 -11.23 -24.33
N ASP A 545 15.34 -10.73 -23.99
CA ASP A 545 16.59 -11.00 -24.66
C ASP A 545 17.43 -12.10 -23.95
N ASP A 546 16.80 -12.88 -23.06
CA ASP A 546 17.45 -13.91 -22.25
C ASP A 546 18.54 -13.34 -21.31
N ASN A 547 18.41 -12.07 -20.89
CA ASN A 547 19.30 -11.49 -19.88
C ASN A 547 18.66 -11.63 -18.49
N LEU A 548 19.42 -12.13 -17.53
CA LEU A 548 18.98 -12.25 -16.15
C LEU A 548 19.40 -11.02 -15.34
N TRP A 549 18.44 -10.27 -14.87
CA TRP A 549 18.59 -9.12 -13.98
C TRP A 549 18.66 -9.59 -12.55
N ILE A 550 19.71 -9.22 -11.82
CA ILE A 550 20.05 -9.75 -10.51
C ILE A 550 20.06 -8.61 -9.49
N GLY A 551 19.06 -8.59 -8.62
CA GLY A 551 18.95 -7.64 -7.51
C GLY A 551 19.54 -8.20 -6.22
N THR A 552 20.48 -7.46 -5.64
CA THR A 552 21.15 -7.84 -4.40
C THR A 552 20.86 -6.84 -3.28
N THR A 553 21.35 -7.08 -2.09
CA THR A 553 21.28 -6.12 -0.97
C THR A 553 22.23 -4.93 -1.15
N GLU A 554 23.12 -4.92 -2.14
CA GLU A 554 24.15 -3.90 -2.35
C GLU A 554 24.23 -3.40 -3.81
N GLY A 555 23.20 -3.67 -4.64
CA GLY A 555 23.14 -3.16 -6.00
C GLY A 555 22.61 -4.14 -7.03
N LEU A 556 22.62 -3.72 -8.29
CA LEU A 556 22.07 -4.41 -9.46
C LEU A 556 23.18 -4.97 -10.35
N ARG A 557 22.96 -6.14 -10.91
CA ARG A 557 23.81 -6.75 -11.98
C ARG A 557 22.95 -7.33 -13.08
N VAL A 558 23.56 -7.57 -14.23
CA VAL A 558 22.94 -8.27 -15.36
C VAL A 558 23.86 -9.39 -15.83
N LEU A 559 23.31 -10.59 -15.96
CA LEU A 559 23.94 -11.72 -16.63
C LEU A 559 23.38 -11.82 -18.05
N TYR A 560 24.15 -11.35 -19.02
CA TYR A 560 23.75 -11.36 -20.42
C TYR A 560 23.72 -12.78 -21.00
N ASN A 561 22.62 -13.14 -21.66
CA ASN A 561 22.35 -14.46 -22.20
C ASN A 561 22.52 -15.53 -21.12
N ALA A 562 21.53 -15.62 -20.25
CA ALA A 562 21.56 -16.40 -19.00
C ALA A 562 21.85 -17.89 -19.23
N SER A 563 21.39 -18.46 -20.35
CA SER A 563 21.62 -19.87 -20.73
C SER A 563 23.11 -20.22 -20.87
N ARG A 564 23.99 -19.23 -21.11
CA ARG A 564 25.45 -19.44 -21.13
C ARG A 564 26.01 -19.91 -19.80
N LEU A 565 25.30 -19.65 -18.69
CA LEU A 565 25.66 -20.13 -17.36
C LEU A 565 25.91 -21.65 -17.35
N PHE A 566 25.16 -22.39 -18.13
CA PHE A 566 25.22 -23.86 -18.12
C PHE A 566 26.21 -24.44 -19.14
N THR A 567 26.66 -23.63 -20.10
CA THR A 567 27.49 -24.08 -21.23
C THR A 567 28.91 -23.52 -21.23
N GLN A 568 29.18 -22.47 -20.50
CA GLN A 568 30.48 -21.80 -20.43
C GLN A 568 31.05 -21.83 -19.01
N SER A 569 32.37 -21.88 -18.89
CA SER A 569 33.08 -21.93 -17.61
C SER A 569 33.55 -20.58 -17.12
N ASP A 570 33.65 -19.60 -18.04
CA ASP A 570 34.15 -18.25 -17.73
C ASP A 570 33.03 -17.24 -18.01
N ILE A 571 32.12 -17.13 -17.03
CA ILE A 571 30.94 -16.26 -17.12
C ILE A 571 30.87 -15.37 -15.89
N SER A 572 30.58 -14.10 -16.08
CA SER A 572 30.43 -13.14 -14.99
C SER A 572 29.27 -12.19 -15.22
N ALA A 573 28.69 -11.69 -14.15
CA ALA A 573 27.67 -10.64 -14.19
C ALA A 573 28.28 -9.31 -14.58
N SER A 574 27.50 -8.46 -15.22
CA SER A 574 27.90 -7.15 -15.72
C SER A 574 27.35 -6.02 -14.85
N THR A 575 28.17 -5.00 -14.62
CA THR A 575 27.75 -3.74 -14.02
C THR A 575 27.11 -2.84 -15.08
N LEU A 576 25.98 -2.23 -14.76
CA LEU A 576 25.38 -1.21 -15.61
C LEU A 576 25.85 0.17 -15.18
N ILE A 577 26.32 0.96 -16.16
CA ILE A 577 26.76 2.33 -15.92
C ILE A 577 25.74 3.28 -16.55
N LEU A 578 25.23 4.19 -15.75
CA LEU A 578 24.43 5.33 -16.19
C LEU A 578 25.33 6.54 -16.43
N ASP A 579 25.05 7.26 -17.52
CA ASP A 579 25.57 8.61 -17.80
C ASP A 579 24.38 9.55 -17.99
N GLU A 580 23.97 10.21 -16.92
CA GLU A 580 22.89 11.19 -16.94
C GLU A 580 23.47 12.60 -16.78
N GLY A 581 23.62 13.32 -17.90
CA GLY A 581 24.05 14.72 -17.92
C GLY A 581 25.49 14.94 -17.44
N GLY A 582 26.37 13.97 -17.64
CA GLY A 582 27.78 14.01 -17.24
C GLY A 582 28.05 13.44 -15.83
N ASN A 583 27.02 12.98 -15.14
CA ASN A 583 27.17 12.17 -13.92
C ASN A 583 27.22 10.70 -14.31
N VAL A 584 28.43 10.14 -14.29
CA VAL A 584 28.68 8.73 -14.59
C VAL A 584 28.74 7.94 -13.29
N GLY A 585 27.89 6.94 -13.16
CA GLY A 585 27.85 6.12 -11.97
C GLY A 585 27.29 4.73 -12.22
N GLU A 586 27.53 3.83 -11.28
CA GLU A 586 26.94 2.48 -11.31
C GLU A 586 25.45 2.58 -10.99
N LEU A 587 24.62 1.90 -11.79
CA LEU A 587 23.19 1.87 -11.64
C LEU A 587 22.80 1.20 -10.31
N LEU A 588 22.07 1.95 -9.46
CA LEU A 588 21.56 1.50 -8.15
C LEU A 588 22.67 0.95 -7.21
N ALA A 589 23.92 1.50 -7.30
CA ALA A 589 24.98 1.14 -6.39
C ALA A 589 24.55 1.27 -4.92
N ASN A 590 24.86 0.27 -4.10
CA ASN A 590 24.54 0.21 -2.67
C ASN A 590 23.02 0.30 -2.34
N GLN A 591 22.13 0.03 -3.30
CA GLN A 591 20.71 -0.06 -3.03
C GLN A 591 20.30 -1.51 -2.72
N PHE A 592 19.44 -1.67 -1.72
CA PHE A 592 18.79 -2.94 -1.43
C PHE A 592 17.63 -3.14 -2.42
N ILE A 593 17.71 -4.14 -3.30
CA ILE A 593 16.73 -4.40 -4.35
C ILE A 593 15.82 -5.55 -3.93
N ASN A 594 14.55 -5.24 -3.66
CA ASN A 594 13.56 -6.20 -3.21
C ASN A 594 12.90 -6.98 -4.34
N ALA A 595 12.60 -6.31 -5.45
CA ALA A 595 11.92 -6.91 -6.60
C ALA A 595 12.35 -6.27 -7.91
N ILE A 596 12.35 -7.08 -8.96
CA ILE A 596 12.55 -6.65 -10.36
C ILE A 596 11.40 -7.26 -11.16
N GLU A 597 10.77 -6.46 -12.01
CA GLU A 597 9.70 -6.88 -12.91
C GLU A 597 9.96 -6.35 -14.32
N VAL A 598 9.72 -7.19 -15.33
CA VAL A 598 9.91 -6.84 -16.74
C VAL A 598 8.56 -6.60 -17.37
N ASP A 599 8.34 -5.42 -17.93
CA ASP A 599 7.07 -5.06 -18.55
C ASP A 599 6.99 -5.47 -20.04
N GLY A 600 5.83 -5.27 -20.64
CA GLY A 600 5.55 -5.67 -22.02
C GLY A 600 6.41 -4.98 -23.08
N ASN A 601 7.14 -3.92 -22.75
CA ASN A 601 8.10 -3.26 -23.62
C ASN A 601 9.58 -3.61 -23.26
N ASN A 602 9.78 -4.71 -22.55
CA ASN A 602 11.10 -5.13 -22.05
C ASN A 602 11.79 -4.08 -21.14
N GLN A 603 11.01 -3.16 -20.55
CA GLN A 603 11.51 -2.17 -19.58
C GLN A 603 11.58 -2.81 -18.19
N LYS A 604 12.45 -2.31 -17.34
CA LYS A 604 12.72 -2.92 -16.04
C LYS A 604 12.22 -2.02 -14.91
N TRP A 605 11.21 -2.51 -14.20
CA TRP A 605 10.75 -1.93 -12.94
C TRP A 605 11.58 -2.51 -11.80
N VAL A 606 12.22 -1.65 -11.02
CA VAL A 606 13.09 -2.07 -9.92
C VAL A 606 12.62 -1.42 -8.62
N ALA A 607 12.25 -2.26 -7.67
CA ALA A 607 11.81 -1.87 -6.33
C ALA A 607 12.97 -1.92 -5.34
N THR A 608 13.09 -0.88 -4.53
CA THR A 608 14.15 -0.76 -3.52
C THR A 608 13.58 -0.69 -2.11
N ASP A 609 14.42 -0.96 -1.12
CA ASP A 609 14.12 -0.73 0.29
C ASP A 609 14.61 0.66 0.73
N GLY A 610 13.81 1.68 0.42
CA GLY A 610 14.06 3.06 0.87
C GLY A 610 14.28 4.12 -0.21
N ALA A 611 14.53 3.74 -1.48
CA ALA A 611 14.66 4.69 -2.58
C ALA A 611 13.46 4.69 -3.55
N GLY A 612 12.38 3.97 -3.23
CA GLY A 612 11.18 3.90 -4.07
C GLY A 612 11.30 2.93 -5.25
N VAL A 613 10.66 3.26 -6.37
CA VAL A 613 10.60 2.43 -7.58
C VAL A 613 11.20 3.17 -8.76
N PHE A 614 12.05 2.48 -9.51
CA PHE A 614 12.65 2.97 -10.75
C PHE A 614 12.07 2.21 -11.96
N LEU A 615 11.89 2.91 -13.06
CA LEU A 615 11.65 2.35 -14.38
C LEU A 615 12.83 2.68 -15.27
N PHE A 616 13.49 1.65 -15.79
CA PHE A 616 14.60 1.77 -16.73
C PHE A 616 14.21 1.36 -18.14
N ALA A 617 14.89 1.93 -19.12
CA ALA A 617 14.80 1.50 -20.51
C ALA A 617 15.22 0.01 -20.65
N GLU A 618 14.89 -0.59 -21.79
CA GLU A 618 15.17 -2.01 -22.08
C GLU A 618 16.62 -2.43 -21.82
N ASP A 619 17.58 -1.56 -22.17
CA ASP A 619 19.03 -1.80 -22.00
C ASP A 619 19.57 -1.36 -20.62
N GLY A 620 18.72 -0.81 -19.74
CA GLY A 620 19.09 -0.30 -18.41
C GLY A 620 19.95 0.96 -18.38
N LYS A 621 20.22 1.60 -19.53
CA LYS A 621 21.14 2.75 -19.62
C LYS A 621 20.47 4.11 -19.47
N ARG A 622 19.17 4.13 -19.21
CA ARG A 622 18.39 5.37 -19.01
C ARG A 622 17.28 5.15 -18.02
N THR A 623 17.20 6.03 -17.03
CA THR A 623 16.06 6.11 -16.13
C THR A 623 14.90 6.79 -16.86
N LEU A 624 13.77 6.09 -16.98
CA LEU A 624 12.54 6.60 -17.58
C LEU A 624 11.67 7.28 -16.55
N GLN A 625 11.54 6.68 -15.36
CA GLN A 625 10.77 7.21 -14.24
C GLN A 625 11.41 6.80 -12.91
N HIS A 626 11.20 7.63 -11.89
CA HIS A 626 11.57 7.35 -10.51
C HIS A 626 10.46 7.86 -9.59
N PHE A 627 9.78 6.94 -8.93
CA PHE A 627 8.70 7.23 -8.00
C PHE A 627 9.15 7.08 -6.56
N THR A 628 8.84 8.11 -5.77
CA THR A 628 9.04 8.15 -4.32
C THR A 628 7.77 8.66 -3.64
N LYS A 629 7.66 8.52 -2.33
CA LYS A 629 6.54 9.10 -1.57
C LYS A 629 6.44 10.64 -1.68
N ASP A 630 7.52 11.31 -2.10
CA ASP A 630 7.55 12.77 -2.20
C ASP A 630 7.05 13.28 -3.56
N ASN A 631 7.02 12.42 -4.59
CA ASN A 631 6.62 12.79 -5.96
C ASN A 631 5.50 11.91 -6.55
N SER A 632 4.97 10.98 -5.76
CA SER A 632 3.94 10.04 -6.19
C SER A 632 3.07 9.59 -5.01
N PRO A 633 1.94 8.89 -5.25
CA PRO A 633 1.10 8.33 -4.18
C PRO A 633 1.68 7.12 -3.44
N LEU A 634 2.96 6.81 -3.61
CA LEU A 634 3.59 5.75 -2.83
C LEU A 634 3.47 6.06 -1.32
N PRO A 635 2.91 5.15 -0.52
CA PRO A 635 2.77 5.41 0.92
C PRO A 635 4.11 5.37 1.67
N THR A 636 5.12 4.76 1.07
CA THR A 636 6.49 4.68 1.60
C THR A 636 7.49 4.43 0.48
N ASN A 637 8.77 4.74 0.71
CA ASN A 637 9.86 4.42 -0.22
C ASN A 637 10.37 2.97 -0.10
N SER A 638 9.89 2.19 0.87
CA SER A 638 10.19 0.76 0.99
C SER A 638 9.16 -0.04 0.19
N ILE A 639 9.57 -0.56 -0.95
CA ILE A 639 8.70 -1.34 -1.84
C ILE A 639 9.13 -2.80 -1.74
N ARG A 640 8.19 -3.69 -1.39
CA ARG A 640 8.48 -5.10 -1.16
C ARG A 640 8.26 -5.99 -2.37
N SER A 641 7.24 -5.69 -3.15
CA SER A 641 6.81 -6.51 -4.28
C SER A 641 6.35 -5.65 -5.44
N LEU A 642 6.61 -6.13 -6.64
CA LEU A 642 6.07 -5.61 -7.89
C LEU A 642 5.28 -6.73 -8.57
N ALA A 643 4.26 -6.37 -9.32
CA ALA A 643 3.57 -7.28 -10.22
C ALA A 643 3.02 -6.50 -11.43
N TYR A 644 3.38 -6.95 -12.62
CA TYR A 644 2.95 -6.34 -13.88
C TYR A 644 1.76 -7.11 -14.47
N GLU A 645 0.69 -6.38 -14.83
CA GLU A 645 -0.47 -6.93 -15.53
C GLU A 645 -0.37 -6.64 -17.03
N PRO A 646 -0.14 -7.68 -17.84
CA PRO A 646 0.26 -7.50 -19.23
C PRO A 646 -0.85 -6.99 -20.17
N GLN A 647 -2.13 -7.18 -19.84
CA GLN A 647 -3.25 -6.75 -20.69
C GLN A 647 -3.60 -5.28 -20.47
N SER A 648 -3.57 -4.81 -19.23
CA SER A 648 -3.85 -3.40 -18.89
C SER A 648 -2.61 -2.51 -18.90
N GLY A 649 -1.42 -3.09 -18.82
CA GLY A 649 -0.17 -2.38 -18.67
C GLY A 649 0.05 -1.78 -17.28
N LYS A 650 -0.75 -2.20 -16.27
CA LYS A 650 -0.59 -1.74 -14.89
C LYS A 650 0.57 -2.40 -14.18
N ILE A 651 1.25 -1.63 -13.35
CA ILE A 651 2.23 -2.14 -12.39
C ILE A 651 1.70 -1.92 -10.97
N TYR A 652 1.61 -3.00 -10.21
CA TYR A 652 1.21 -3.01 -8.82
C TYR A 652 2.45 -2.97 -7.93
N MET A 653 2.41 -2.17 -6.88
CA MET A 653 3.52 -1.91 -5.97
C MET A 653 3.07 -2.18 -4.54
N GLY A 654 3.52 -3.30 -3.97
CA GLY A 654 3.21 -3.71 -2.60
C GLY A 654 4.19 -3.09 -1.61
N THR A 655 3.65 -2.49 -0.57
CA THR A 655 4.42 -1.83 0.48
C THR A 655 3.98 -2.29 1.87
N PRO A 656 4.75 -2.03 2.94
CA PRO A 656 4.26 -2.26 4.30
C PRO A 656 3.04 -1.42 4.69
N ASN A 657 2.74 -0.33 3.95
CA ASN A 657 1.74 0.66 4.31
C ASN A 657 0.58 0.75 3.30
N GLY A 658 0.41 -0.22 2.41
CA GLY A 658 -0.66 -0.28 1.42
C GLY A 658 -0.20 -0.78 0.06
N LEU A 659 -1.17 -1.02 -0.80
CA LEU A 659 -1.00 -1.39 -2.20
C LEU A 659 -1.41 -0.23 -3.09
N VAL A 660 -0.55 0.16 -4.02
CA VAL A 660 -0.86 1.11 -5.07
C VAL A 660 -0.57 0.51 -6.44
N ALA A 661 -1.22 1.02 -7.47
CA ALA A 661 -0.94 0.63 -8.85
C ALA A 661 -0.82 1.87 -9.74
N PHE A 662 0.13 1.80 -10.66
CA PHE A 662 0.37 2.82 -11.67
C PHE A 662 -0.04 2.31 -13.05
N GLN A 663 -0.78 3.11 -13.82
CA GLN A 663 -1.14 2.83 -15.20
C GLN A 663 0.06 3.11 -16.09
N GLY A 664 0.80 2.07 -16.42
CA GLY A 664 1.86 2.12 -17.41
C GLY A 664 1.32 2.12 -18.86
N ASN A 665 2.24 2.22 -19.79
CA ASN A 665 1.97 2.25 -21.23
C ASN A 665 2.59 1.06 -21.96
N ALA A 666 3.20 0.15 -21.25
CA ALA A 666 3.73 -1.09 -21.79
C ALA A 666 2.62 -2.15 -21.77
N TYR A 667 2.39 -2.81 -22.88
CA TYR A 667 1.40 -3.89 -23.03
C TYR A 667 2.11 -5.12 -23.58
N ALA A 668 1.66 -6.31 -23.16
CA ALA A 668 2.19 -7.53 -23.74
C ALA A 668 1.92 -7.60 -25.25
N PRO A 669 2.82 -8.23 -26.03
CA PRO A 669 2.60 -8.46 -27.45
C PRO A 669 1.32 -9.25 -27.70
N SER A 670 0.58 -8.85 -28.71
CA SER A 670 -0.59 -9.56 -29.19
C SER A 670 -0.19 -10.72 -30.12
N GLU A 671 -1.02 -11.74 -30.23
CA GLU A 671 -0.79 -12.84 -31.16
C GLU A 671 -0.99 -12.43 -32.64
N ASN A 672 -1.76 -11.37 -32.89
CA ASN A 672 -2.07 -10.85 -34.22
C ASN A 672 -2.44 -9.37 -34.18
N LEU A 673 -2.55 -8.73 -35.36
CA LEU A 673 -2.88 -7.29 -35.52
C LEU A 673 -4.38 -7.02 -35.69
N LYS A 674 -5.29 -7.88 -35.18
CA LYS A 674 -6.74 -7.73 -35.40
C LYS A 674 -7.41 -6.72 -34.46
N GLU A 675 -6.87 -6.53 -33.28
CA GLU A 675 -7.46 -5.70 -32.21
C GLU A 675 -6.53 -4.56 -31.84
N VAL A 676 -6.07 -3.80 -32.87
CA VAL A 676 -5.23 -2.63 -32.61
C VAL A 676 -6.09 -1.45 -32.17
N GLU A 677 -5.67 -0.79 -31.12
CA GLU A 677 -6.32 0.41 -30.57
C GLU A 677 -5.38 1.60 -30.59
N VAL A 678 -5.95 2.78 -30.92
CA VAL A 678 -5.23 4.05 -30.97
C VAL A 678 -5.92 5.08 -30.09
N TYR A 679 -5.23 5.57 -29.07
CA TYR A 679 -5.80 6.53 -28.12
C TYR A 679 -4.75 7.54 -27.59
N PRO A 680 -5.24 8.77 -27.21
CA PRO A 680 -6.59 9.27 -27.41
C PRO A 680 -6.88 9.54 -28.89
N ASN A 681 -8.13 9.31 -29.31
CA ASN A 681 -8.59 9.60 -30.66
C ASN A 681 -10.03 10.15 -30.61
N PRO A 682 -10.27 11.44 -30.94
CA PRO A 682 -9.31 12.43 -31.45
C PRO A 682 -8.38 13.02 -30.37
N ILE A 683 -7.22 13.49 -30.80
CA ILE A 683 -6.33 14.34 -29.99
C ILE A 683 -6.87 15.77 -30.02
N ARG A 684 -7.13 16.31 -28.83
CA ARG A 684 -7.70 17.66 -28.67
C ARG A 684 -6.60 18.74 -28.53
N PRO A 685 -6.91 20.04 -28.74
CA PRO A 685 -5.89 21.12 -28.80
C PRO A 685 -4.94 21.19 -27.60
N ASN A 686 -5.40 21.00 -26.41
CA ASN A 686 -4.59 21.17 -25.19
C ASN A 686 -3.95 19.86 -24.70
N TYR A 687 -3.97 18.81 -25.51
CA TYR A 687 -3.38 17.53 -25.13
C TYR A 687 -1.85 17.60 -25.25
N THR A 688 -1.16 17.36 -24.15
CA THR A 688 0.31 17.37 -24.02
C THR A 688 0.92 15.98 -23.85
N GLY A 689 0.08 14.93 -23.75
CA GLY A 689 0.52 13.55 -23.59
C GLY A 689 0.95 12.89 -24.90
N LEU A 690 1.22 11.59 -24.82
CA LEU A 690 1.62 10.74 -25.94
C LEU A 690 0.41 10.05 -26.57
N LEU A 691 0.43 9.87 -27.89
CA LEU A 691 -0.47 8.93 -28.55
C LEU A 691 0.03 7.52 -28.30
N THR A 692 -0.84 6.63 -27.84
CA THR A 692 -0.52 5.21 -27.67
C THR A 692 -1.20 4.39 -28.75
N VAL A 693 -0.46 3.47 -29.34
CA VAL A 693 -0.97 2.40 -30.21
C VAL A 693 -0.70 1.08 -29.48
N ARG A 694 -1.72 0.30 -29.19
CA ARG A 694 -1.60 -0.99 -28.50
C ARG A 694 -2.25 -2.12 -29.30
N GLY A 695 -2.02 -3.37 -28.87
CA GLY A 695 -2.47 -4.56 -29.60
C GLY A 695 -1.53 -4.91 -30.75
N LEU A 696 -0.25 -4.55 -30.63
CA LEU A 696 0.80 -4.83 -31.61
C LEU A 696 1.49 -6.17 -31.29
N GLN A 697 2.10 -6.78 -32.30
CA GLN A 697 3.04 -7.89 -32.10
C GLN A 697 4.45 -7.36 -31.77
N SER A 698 5.31 -8.19 -31.21
CA SER A 698 6.73 -7.89 -31.11
C SER A 698 7.33 -7.69 -32.49
N ASP A 699 8.35 -6.85 -32.58
CA ASP A 699 9.10 -6.56 -33.83
C ASP A 699 8.22 -6.02 -34.97
N CYS A 700 7.03 -5.50 -34.66
CA CYS A 700 6.15 -4.90 -35.64
C CYS A 700 6.65 -3.53 -36.07
N VAL A 701 6.81 -3.29 -37.37
CA VAL A 701 7.16 -1.99 -37.92
C VAL A 701 5.92 -1.10 -37.94
N VAL A 702 6.01 0.05 -37.26
CA VAL A 702 4.93 1.05 -37.20
C VAL A 702 5.37 2.31 -37.89
N LYS A 703 4.58 2.74 -38.88
CA LYS A 703 4.82 3.95 -39.68
C LYS A 703 3.60 4.86 -39.64
N ILE A 704 3.79 6.10 -39.22
CA ILE A 704 2.73 7.11 -39.18
C ILE A 704 2.95 8.11 -40.33
N THR A 705 1.91 8.32 -41.11
CA THR A 705 1.93 9.26 -42.26
C THR A 705 0.79 10.28 -42.17
N ASP A 706 0.94 11.39 -42.87
CA ASP A 706 -0.18 12.26 -43.23
C ASP A 706 -1.10 11.54 -44.24
N ILE A 707 -2.24 12.16 -44.54
CA ILE A 707 -3.22 11.62 -45.51
C ILE A 707 -2.70 11.52 -46.94
N VAL A 708 -1.59 12.22 -47.28
CA VAL A 708 -0.95 12.18 -48.59
C VAL A 708 0.13 11.13 -48.69
N GLY A 709 0.48 10.51 -47.53
CA GLY A 709 1.47 9.43 -47.44
C GLY A 709 2.88 9.86 -47.02
N ASN A 710 3.07 11.14 -46.63
CA ASN A 710 4.37 11.58 -46.10
C ASN A 710 4.59 11.03 -44.69
N ALA A 711 5.64 10.27 -44.48
CA ALA A 711 5.98 9.73 -43.17
C ALA A 711 6.38 10.83 -42.19
N VAL A 712 5.79 10.82 -40.99
CA VAL A 712 6.11 11.74 -39.92
C VAL A 712 6.76 11.04 -38.72
N PHE A 713 6.54 9.73 -38.55
CA PHE A 713 7.13 8.89 -37.50
C PHE A 713 7.28 7.45 -37.98
N GLU A 714 8.33 6.79 -37.55
CA GLU A 714 8.56 5.36 -37.85
C GLU A 714 9.33 4.73 -36.68
N THR A 715 8.92 3.56 -36.25
CA THR A 715 9.59 2.79 -35.19
C THR A 715 9.28 1.30 -35.35
N THR A 716 10.03 0.46 -34.64
CA THR A 716 9.74 -0.96 -34.46
C THR A 716 9.35 -1.20 -33.00
N THR A 717 8.35 -2.04 -32.76
CA THR A 717 7.92 -2.39 -31.40
C THR A 717 8.91 -3.35 -30.76
N THR A 718 9.15 -3.20 -29.47
CA THR A 718 9.78 -4.26 -28.65
C THR A 718 8.70 -5.14 -28.03
N GLY A 719 7.54 -4.57 -27.73
CA GLY A 719 6.39 -5.23 -27.11
C GLY A 719 5.07 -4.99 -27.85
N GLY A 720 3.96 -5.02 -27.11
CA GLY A 720 2.60 -4.87 -27.65
C GLY A 720 2.14 -3.43 -27.88
N SER A 721 3.01 -2.44 -27.72
CA SER A 721 2.60 -1.03 -27.85
C SER A 721 3.75 -0.11 -28.30
N ILE A 722 3.37 1.04 -28.89
CA ILE A 722 4.28 2.16 -29.11
C ILE A 722 3.67 3.46 -28.59
N GLN A 723 4.54 4.43 -28.37
CA GLN A 723 4.14 5.80 -28.04
C GLN A 723 4.71 6.79 -29.02
N TRP A 724 3.90 7.81 -29.39
CA TRP A 724 4.30 8.90 -30.26
C TRP A 724 4.00 10.24 -29.61
N ASP A 725 5.01 11.11 -29.56
CA ASP A 725 4.94 12.45 -28.96
C ASP A 725 4.27 13.52 -29.86
N LEU A 726 3.64 13.07 -30.94
CA LEU A 726 2.99 13.94 -31.96
C LEU A 726 3.97 14.87 -32.66
N ARG A 727 5.25 14.52 -32.72
CA ARG A 727 6.26 15.26 -33.45
C ARG A 727 6.69 14.52 -34.72
N SER A 728 7.03 15.31 -35.74
CA SER A 728 7.62 14.81 -36.97
C SER A 728 9.11 14.53 -36.79
N PHE A 729 9.74 13.94 -37.79
CA PHE A 729 11.21 13.76 -37.83
C PHE A 729 12.03 15.05 -37.67
N SER A 730 11.41 16.22 -37.94
CA SER A 730 12.05 17.53 -37.70
C SER A 730 11.95 17.99 -36.22
N GLY A 731 11.26 17.23 -35.35
CA GLY A 731 11.01 17.61 -33.97
C GLY A 731 9.85 18.60 -33.77
N GLU A 732 9.20 19.05 -34.86
CA GLU A 732 8.04 19.95 -34.77
C GLU A 732 6.76 19.17 -34.52
N ARG A 733 5.84 19.74 -33.72
CA ARG A 733 4.50 19.16 -33.52
C ARG A 733 3.76 19.12 -34.86
N VAL A 734 3.17 17.98 -35.16
CA VAL A 734 2.41 17.79 -36.41
C VAL A 734 1.16 18.65 -36.44
N ARG A 735 0.71 19.05 -37.63
CA ARG A 735 -0.46 19.92 -37.82
C ARG A 735 -1.77 19.21 -37.64
N SER A 736 -2.86 19.96 -37.43
CA SER A 736 -4.22 19.39 -37.42
C SER A 736 -4.49 18.62 -38.72
N GLY A 737 -5.01 17.43 -38.60
CA GLY A 737 -5.32 16.55 -39.72
C GLY A 737 -5.60 15.11 -39.30
N VAL A 738 -5.86 14.26 -40.27
CA VAL A 738 -5.96 12.82 -40.10
C VAL A 738 -4.61 12.20 -40.46
N TYR A 739 -4.09 11.37 -39.57
CA TYR A 739 -2.88 10.61 -39.77
C TYR A 739 -3.21 9.13 -39.86
N LEU A 740 -2.50 8.44 -40.77
CA LEU A 740 -2.62 7.00 -40.98
C LEU A 740 -1.47 6.29 -40.25
N ILE A 741 -1.79 5.25 -39.54
CA ILE A 741 -0.84 4.43 -38.77
C ILE A 741 -0.80 3.06 -39.45
N PHE A 742 0.30 2.77 -40.12
CA PHE A 742 0.54 1.48 -40.78
C PHE A 742 1.36 0.61 -39.85
N MET A 743 0.93 -0.61 -39.68
CA MET A 743 1.59 -1.62 -38.86
C MET A 743 1.79 -2.86 -39.70
N THR A 744 2.98 -3.42 -39.64
CA THR A 744 3.34 -4.63 -40.41
C THR A 744 4.25 -5.50 -39.54
N THR A 745 3.95 -6.78 -39.46
CA THR A 745 4.82 -7.75 -38.79
C THR A 745 6.16 -7.86 -39.49
N ASN A 746 7.21 -8.26 -38.78
CA ASN A 746 8.58 -8.32 -39.32
C ASN A 746 8.69 -9.33 -40.48
N ASP A 747 7.89 -10.40 -40.48
CA ASP A 747 7.79 -11.36 -41.56
C ASP A 747 6.92 -10.89 -42.74
N GLY A 748 6.23 -9.77 -42.60
CA GLY A 748 5.33 -9.20 -43.60
C GLY A 748 4.03 -9.97 -43.84
N LEU A 749 3.71 -10.95 -42.99
CA LEU A 749 2.52 -11.80 -43.18
C LEU A 749 1.23 -11.11 -42.72
N GLU A 750 1.31 -10.24 -41.72
CA GLU A 750 0.17 -9.48 -41.24
C GLU A 750 0.43 -7.97 -41.38
N SER A 751 -0.63 -7.25 -41.63
CA SER A 751 -0.63 -5.79 -41.63
C SER A 751 -1.97 -5.23 -41.18
N ALA A 752 -1.93 -4.08 -40.50
CA ALA A 752 -3.11 -3.34 -40.11
C ALA A 752 -2.93 -1.84 -40.39
N VAL A 753 -4.01 -1.12 -40.56
CA VAL A 753 -4.01 0.33 -40.74
C VAL A 753 -5.07 0.96 -39.86
N GLU A 754 -4.61 1.82 -38.98
CA GLU A 754 -5.48 2.63 -38.12
C GLU A 754 -5.32 4.12 -38.43
N LYS A 755 -6.19 4.95 -37.87
CA LYS A 755 -6.19 6.38 -38.12
C LYS A 755 -6.45 7.16 -36.82
N VAL A 756 -5.78 8.30 -36.73
CA VAL A 756 -5.98 9.24 -35.63
C VAL A 756 -6.26 10.63 -36.17
N MET A 757 -7.21 11.33 -35.53
CA MET A 757 -7.49 12.72 -35.80
C MET A 757 -6.77 13.60 -34.78
N ILE A 758 -5.96 14.55 -35.28
CA ILE A 758 -5.26 15.54 -34.45
C ILE A 758 -5.89 16.91 -34.70
N ILE A 759 -6.25 17.60 -33.63
CA ILE A 759 -6.80 18.94 -33.61
C ILE A 759 -5.88 19.79 -32.72
N ASN A 760 -5.25 20.80 -33.31
CA ASN A 760 -4.35 21.72 -32.60
C ASN A 760 -5.06 23.04 -32.27
#